data_2573ef82fb571da159d7fa43ba73cdc4
#
_entry.id   2573ef82fb571da159d7fa43ba73cdc4
#
_cell.length_a   1.000
_cell.length_b   1.000
_cell.length_c   1.000
_cell.angle_alpha   90.00
_cell.angle_beta   90.00
_cell.angle_gamma   90.00
#
_symmetry.space_group_name_H-M   'P 1'
#
loop_
_entity.id
_entity.type
_entity.pdbx_description
1 polymer ?
#
loop_
_entity_poly.entity_id
_entity_poly.type
_entity_poly.pdbx_seq_one_letter_code
_entity_poly.pdbx_strand_id
1 'polypeptide(L)'
;MRIVALSLLVSSIVAAAACSATVRDGADDADGGRDGSIAPVTGDGSAADGTTGPVEPGPEVSCETTFRYVPPPGKTVRQVALAGEWNAFAKPGTVMQGPDTSGAYTAKVKLDPGIVGYKLLLDGEYEMDQGAELRKYVGGVENAGVRAVDCKLPQVALKGTIAVARPAAKKGTFAAEAIFTRGLGGQGLAPESVVVELRKGRNVTKVPTTVDAGTRSVKIAVADLDDGKYTVVVRAKDKSGAETKPLRLVFWVEAEAFEWKDALIYMAMIDRFENGDKANDPAPTSGVDARADFKGGDLQGLKNRIDDGTLDELGIRAIWLSPFHTNPPGSFPADGGVANVMGYHGYWPTKAREVDARIGGKAALEAMVESAHAHGIRVLQDFVVNHIHKDHEYFRQHPDWFRTGCVCGTNACDWTARRLDCLFADYLPDVNWQVPAAAEQFADDAVFWLDQFDIDGLRVDAVKHVEDASVYALREKIHHEMEASGRRVFLTGETAMGWNDCGVACNQSEYGTINRYMGPLGLDGQFDFVLYHSVPVRTFAHGDKGLIHADFWSKASLEQYTQGSVMTPYIGSHDTSRFVTFASYRGQSGAWDRGTPGNKWFSPAGPPGDAEPYARHRIALAWLLTQPGAPLLYYGDEYGDFGGADPNNRSMWRGKATLSAEEQKTLVLTKALGKARAELPALRRGDYRTVLAEEDALVFARTTSDGKTALVALTTNPSGRTITATLPVSLPVANGQKLKNRLGTGEVTVTDRTVSITLEGRGAAIFAP
;
A
#
# COMPACT_ATOMS: atom_id res chain seq x y z
N MET A 1 21.75 43.88 -16.60
CA MET A 1 20.93 42.75 -16.99
C MET A 1 20.48 42.06 -15.69
N ARG A 2 19.24 42.27 -15.30
CA ARG A 2 18.68 41.72 -14.05
C ARG A 2 18.06 40.37 -14.38
N ILE A 3 18.57 39.30 -13.77
CA ILE A 3 17.95 37.96 -13.79
C ILE A 3 16.99 37.94 -12.62
N VAL A 4 15.71 37.79 -12.94
CA VAL A 4 14.61 37.65 -11.96
C VAL A 4 14.58 36.20 -11.54
N ALA A 5 14.83 35.93 -10.26
CA ALA A 5 14.57 34.67 -9.63
C ALA A 5 13.05 34.50 -9.44
N LEU A 6 12.45 33.50 -10.04
CA LEU A 6 11.04 33.17 -9.91
C LEU A 6 10.88 32.23 -8.70
N SER A 7 10.51 32.83 -7.57
CA SER A 7 10.08 32.09 -6.39
C SER A 7 8.66 31.55 -6.63
N LEU A 8 8.48 30.22 -6.57
CA LEU A 8 7.17 29.58 -6.58
C LEU A 8 6.44 29.84 -5.26
N LEU A 9 5.72 30.95 -5.19
CA LEU A 9 4.65 31.18 -4.22
C LEU A 9 3.36 30.67 -4.85
N VAL A 10 2.85 29.56 -4.34
CA VAL A 10 1.51 29.08 -4.63
C VAL A 10 0.55 29.93 -3.79
N SER A 11 0.02 31.00 -4.37
CA SER A 11 -1.11 31.74 -3.82
C SER A 11 -2.37 31.28 -4.53
N SER A 12 -3.20 30.54 -3.83
CA SER A 12 -4.53 30.11 -4.27
C SER A 12 -5.51 31.27 -4.14
N ILE A 13 -6.08 31.73 -5.25
CA ILE A 13 -7.29 32.56 -5.24
C ILE A 13 -8.47 31.61 -5.45
N VAL A 14 -9.30 31.48 -4.42
CA VAL A 14 -10.54 30.70 -4.43
C VAL A 14 -11.70 31.62 -4.81
N ALA A 15 -12.41 31.27 -5.87
CA ALA A 15 -13.76 31.75 -6.10
C ALA A 15 -14.75 30.77 -5.49
N ALA A 16 -15.49 31.21 -4.48
CA ALA A 16 -16.48 30.42 -3.78
C ALA A 16 -17.76 30.31 -4.58
N ALA A 17 -18.24 29.08 -4.77
CA ALA A 17 -19.64 28.80 -5.02
C ALA A 17 -20.14 27.88 -3.90
N ALA A 18 -21.00 28.41 -3.06
CA ALA A 18 -21.59 27.73 -1.93
C ALA A 18 -22.69 26.77 -2.37
N CYS A 19 -22.63 25.53 -1.92
CA CYS A 19 -23.79 24.67 -1.72
C CYS A 19 -23.72 24.10 -0.31
N SER A 20 -24.66 24.55 0.51
CA SER A 20 -24.89 24.11 1.88
C SER A 20 -25.54 22.72 1.90
N ALA A 21 -24.94 21.79 2.64
CA ALA A 21 -25.63 20.60 3.13
C ALA A 21 -25.43 20.49 4.64
N THR A 22 -26.55 20.53 5.33
CA THR A 22 -26.67 20.45 6.80
C THR A 22 -26.32 19.06 7.31
N VAL A 23 -25.45 19.01 8.28
CA VAL A 23 -25.17 17.85 9.12
C VAL A 23 -26.31 17.69 10.13
N ARG A 24 -26.82 16.49 10.29
CA ARG A 24 -27.58 16.06 11.46
C ARG A 24 -26.89 14.90 12.14
N ASP A 25 -26.60 15.09 13.41
CA ASP A 25 -26.13 14.10 14.36
C ASP A 25 -27.15 12.98 14.54
N GLY A 26 -26.66 11.75 14.68
CA GLY A 26 -27.41 10.61 15.11
C GLY A 26 -26.46 9.46 15.41
N ALA A 27 -26.23 9.26 16.70
CA ALA A 27 -25.46 8.13 17.21
C ALA A 27 -26.26 6.83 17.14
N ASP A 28 -25.51 5.75 17.20
CA ASP A 28 -25.70 4.44 17.80
C ASP A 28 -25.67 3.23 16.87
N ASP A 29 -24.67 2.43 17.19
CA ASP A 29 -24.53 0.97 17.17
C ASP A 29 -25.17 0.13 16.04
N ALA A 30 -24.28 -0.53 15.30
CA ALA A 30 -24.29 -2.00 15.22
C ALA A 30 -23.16 -2.52 14.32
N ASP A 31 -22.39 -3.36 14.93
CA ASP A 31 -21.51 -4.37 14.36
C ASP A 31 -22.20 -5.14 13.21
N GLY A 32 -21.50 -5.28 12.10
CA GLY A 32 -22.02 -6.00 10.94
C GLY A 32 -20.97 -6.18 9.86
N GLY A 33 -20.00 -7.08 10.11
CA GLY A 33 -19.09 -7.57 9.08
C GLY A 33 -19.89 -8.06 7.87
N ARG A 34 -19.71 -7.42 6.73
CA ARG A 34 -20.23 -7.92 5.45
C ARG A 34 -19.12 -8.65 4.72
N ASP A 35 -19.14 -9.95 4.94
CA ASP A 35 -18.49 -10.95 4.11
C ASP A 35 -19.16 -10.96 2.74
N GLY A 36 -18.44 -10.56 1.70
CA GLY A 36 -18.88 -10.59 0.31
C GLY A 36 -18.65 -11.95 -0.32
N SER A 37 -19.14 -13.03 0.30
CA SER A 37 -19.10 -14.34 -0.32
C SER A 37 -20.23 -14.49 -1.32
N ILE A 38 -19.86 -14.76 -2.57
CA ILE A 38 -20.80 -15.26 -3.59
C ILE A 38 -21.30 -16.63 -3.13
N ALA A 39 -22.52 -16.70 -2.61
CA ALA A 39 -23.14 -17.96 -2.22
C ALA A 39 -23.49 -18.79 -3.47
N PRO A 40 -23.18 -20.08 -3.51
CA PRO A 40 -23.73 -20.98 -4.53
C PRO A 40 -25.20 -21.24 -4.22
N VAL A 41 -26.01 -21.16 -5.24
CA VAL A 41 -27.44 -21.54 -5.19
C VAL A 41 -27.55 -23.02 -4.87
N THR A 42 -28.08 -23.37 -3.69
CA THR A 42 -28.46 -24.74 -3.33
C THR A 42 -29.77 -25.07 -3.97
N GLY A 43 -29.79 -26.00 -4.90
CA GLY A 43 -30.99 -26.66 -5.37
C GLY A 43 -31.44 -27.75 -4.40
N ASP A 44 -32.73 -27.81 -4.14
CA ASP A 44 -33.41 -28.74 -3.24
C ASP A 44 -33.12 -30.22 -3.59
N GLY A 45 -32.86 -31.03 -2.58
CA GLY A 45 -32.65 -32.46 -2.72
C GLY A 45 -33.96 -33.24 -2.64
N SER A 46 -34.27 -33.94 -3.69
CA SER A 46 -35.17 -35.09 -3.62
C SER A 46 -34.35 -36.38 -3.71
N ALA A 47 -34.60 -37.30 -2.78
CA ALA A 47 -34.01 -38.62 -2.75
C ALA A 47 -34.35 -39.40 -4.03
N ALA A 48 -33.35 -39.97 -4.68
CA ALA A 48 -33.50 -40.82 -5.86
C ALA A 48 -33.03 -42.22 -5.59
N ASP A 49 -33.89 -43.10 -6.02
CA ASP A 49 -33.76 -44.56 -6.20
C ASP A 49 -32.56 -44.95 -7.06
N GLY A 50 -31.93 -46.07 -6.71
CA GLY A 50 -30.70 -46.53 -7.34
C GLY A 50 -30.91 -47.12 -8.75
N THR A 51 -30.59 -46.33 -9.77
CA THR A 51 -30.29 -46.83 -11.11
C THR A 51 -29.02 -46.12 -11.62
N THR A 52 -27.98 -46.89 -11.98
CA THR A 52 -26.73 -46.40 -12.60
C THR A 52 -27.01 -45.92 -14.03
N GLY A 53 -27.58 -44.70 -14.17
CA GLY A 53 -27.58 -43.97 -15.41
C GLY A 53 -26.26 -43.16 -15.54
N PRO A 54 -25.91 -42.67 -16.73
CA PRO A 54 -24.70 -41.82 -16.88
C PRO A 54 -24.85 -40.62 -15.96
N VAL A 55 -23.88 -40.44 -15.05
CA VAL A 55 -23.83 -39.33 -14.11
C VAL A 55 -23.92 -38.04 -14.92
N GLU A 56 -24.95 -37.22 -14.67
CA GLU A 56 -25.13 -35.93 -15.30
C GLU A 56 -23.85 -35.09 -15.11
N PRO A 57 -23.38 -34.38 -16.13
CA PRO A 57 -22.07 -33.71 -16.09
C PRO A 57 -21.93 -32.55 -15.09
N GLY A 58 -22.92 -32.32 -14.24
CA GLY A 58 -22.90 -31.30 -13.19
C GLY A 58 -23.19 -29.86 -13.70
N PRO A 59 -23.16 -28.84 -12.79
CA PRO A 59 -23.46 -27.46 -13.17
C PRO A 59 -22.45 -26.91 -14.17
N GLU A 60 -22.91 -26.01 -15.03
CA GLU A 60 -22.14 -25.28 -16.03
C GLU A 60 -21.81 -23.87 -15.54
N VAL A 61 -20.72 -23.32 -16.06
CA VAL A 61 -20.42 -21.89 -15.90
C VAL A 61 -21.51 -21.08 -16.60
N SER A 62 -22.12 -20.14 -15.87
CA SER A 62 -23.15 -19.27 -16.41
C SER A 62 -22.54 -18.26 -17.39
N CYS A 63 -23.17 -18.10 -18.56
CA CYS A 63 -22.87 -16.98 -19.47
C CYS A 63 -23.63 -15.69 -19.10
N GLU A 64 -24.46 -15.74 -18.08
CA GLU A 64 -25.16 -14.57 -17.58
C GLU A 64 -24.37 -13.93 -16.44
N THR A 65 -24.08 -12.64 -16.58
CA THR A 65 -23.53 -11.81 -15.51
C THR A 65 -24.68 -11.30 -14.66
N THR A 66 -24.59 -11.49 -13.35
CA THR A 66 -25.59 -10.99 -12.40
C THR A 66 -25.19 -9.59 -11.93
N PHE A 67 -26.05 -8.61 -12.21
CA PHE A 67 -25.93 -7.25 -11.67
C PHE A 67 -26.77 -7.15 -10.40
N ARG A 68 -26.24 -6.46 -9.40
CA ARG A 68 -26.91 -6.18 -8.13
C ARG A 68 -26.69 -4.73 -7.74
N TYR A 69 -27.76 -4.00 -7.47
CA TYR A 69 -27.72 -2.62 -7.01
C TYR A 69 -28.57 -2.44 -5.76
N VAL A 70 -28.02 -1.77 -4.74
CA VAL A 70 -28.75 -1.36 -3.54
C VAL A 70 -28.68 0.17 -3.47
N PRO A 71 -29.81 0.88 -3.52
CA PRO A 71 -29.80 2.32 -3.36
C PRO A 71 -29.17 2.73 -2.02
N PRO A 72 -28.38 3.80 -1.98
CA PRO A 72 -27.84 4.32 -0.73
C PRO A 72 -28.95 4.70 0.25
N PRO A 73 -28.67 4.69 1.57
CA PRO A 73 -29.64 5.12 2.57
C PRO A 73 -30.23 6.51 2.26
N GLY A 74 -31.57 6.61 2.31
CA GLY A 74 -32.30 7.85 2.01
C GLY A 74 -32.58 8.11 0.53
N LYS A 75 -32.04 7.31 -0.39
CA LYS A 75 -32.35 7.42 -1.83
C LYS A 75 -33.51 6.50 -2.19
N THR A 76 -34.67 7.09 -2.56
CA THR A 76 -35.84 6.35 -3.06
C THR A 76 -35.77 6.28 -4.57
N VAL A 77 -35.86 5.07 -5.14
CA VAL A 77 -35.86 4.81 -6.57
C VAL A 77 -37.06 3.94 -6.89
N ARG A 78 -37.87 4.32 -7.90
CA ARG A 78 -39.06 3.57 -8.34
C ARG A 78 -38.73 2.48 -9.33
N GLN A 79 -37.74 2.74 -10.19
CA GLN A 79 -37.33 1.80 -11.23
C GLN A 79 -35.80 1.86 -11.39
N VAL A 80 -35.17 0.70 -11.43
CA VAL A 80 -33.77 0.55 -11.76
C VAL A 80 -33.65 -0.25 -13.05
N ALA A 81 -32.86 0.22 -13.99
CA ALA A 81 -32.50 -0.52 -15.20
C ALA A 81 -31.00 -0.35 -15.50
N LEU A 82 -30.50 -1.14 -16.45
CA LEU A 82 -29.10 -1.14 -16.90
C LEU A 82 -29.02 -0.70 -18.37
N ALA A 83 -28.16 0.21 -18.66
CA ALA A 83 -27.75 0.57 -20.01
C ALA A 83 -26.24 0.32 -20.15
N GLY A 84 -25.83 -0.44 -21.15
CA GLY A 84 -24.44 -0.82 -21.34
C GLY A 84 -24.09 -1.09 -22.80
N GLU A 85 -22.87 -1.55 -23.04
CA GLU A 85 -22.39 -1.83 -24.39
C GLU A 85 -23.30 -2.83 -25.15
N TRP A 86 -23.90 -3.80 -24.44
CA TRP A 86 -24.79 -4.82 -25.05
C TRP A 86 -26.08 -4.27 -25.64
N ASN A 87 -26.50 -3.08 -25.25
CA ASN A 87 -27.68 -2.41 -25.78
C ASN A 87 -27.38 -0.99 -26.25
N ALA A 88 -26.10 -0.70 -26.57
CA ALA A 88 -25.61 0.61 -27.03
C ALA A 88 -26.03 1.78 -26.11
N PHE A 89 -26.07 1.52 -24.80
CA PHE A 89 -26.54 2.46 -23.77
C PHE A 89 -27.95 3.02 -24.01
N ALA A 90 -28.82 2.26 -24.66
CA ALA A 90 -30.18 2.70 -25.00
C ALA A 90 -31.10 2.77 -23.77
N LYS A 91 -32.06 3.73 -23.78
CA LYS A 91 -33.21 3.78 -22.89
C LYS A 91 -34.40 3.04 -23.53
N PRO A 92 -35.22 2.31 -22.78
CA PRO A 92 -35.34 2.27 -21.31
C PRO A 92 -34.35 1.32 -20.61
N GLY A 93 -33.45 0.64 -21.33
CA GLY A 93 -32.48 -0.28 -20.76
C GLY A 93 -33.04 -1.66 -20.37
N THR A 94 -32.19 -2.46 -19.73
CA THR A 94 -32.57 -3.77 -19.17
C THR A 94 -33.11 -3.55 -17.75
N VAL A 95 -34.40 -3.75 -17.53
CA VAL A 95 -35.04 -3.51 -16.22
C VAL A 95 -34.55 -4.53 -15.19
N MET A 96 -34.16 -4.06 -14.01
CA MET A 96 -33.81 -4.89 -12.88
C MET A 96 -35.06 -5.25 -12.05
N GLN A 97 -35.08 -6.47 -11.53
CA GLN A 97 -36.13 -6.95 -10.62
C GLN A 97 -35.77 -6.53 -9.18
N GLY A 98 -36.78 -6.06 -8.45
CA GLY A 98 -36.60 -5.65 -7.04
C GLY A 98 -37.51 -4.50 -6.64
N PRO A 99 -37.33 -3.92 -5.43
CA PRO A 99 -36.34 -4.36 -4.45
C PRO A 99 -36.74 -5.68 -3.76
N ASP A 100 -35.74 -6.51 -3.44
CA ASP A 100 -35.94 -7.67 -2.57
C ASP A 100 -36.00 -7.26 -1.08
N THR A 101 -36.04 -8.23 -0.16
CA THR A 101 -36.12 -7.98 1.29
C THR A 101 -34.87 -7.25 1.84
N SER A 102 -33.75 -7.24 1.11
CA SER A 102 -32.51 -6.48 1.44
C SER A 102 -32.48 -5.10 0.78
N GLY A 103 -33.50 -4.72 0.03
CA GLY A 103 -33.55 -3.49 -0.75
C GLY A 103 -32.80 -3.56 -2.08
N ALA A 104 -32.36 -4.74 -2.51
CA ALA A 104 -31.54 -4.90 -3.70
C ALA A 104 -32.42 -5.09 -4.98
N TYR A 105 -31.91 -4.49 -6.05
CA TYR A 105 -32.40 -4.75 -7.42
C TYR A 105 -31.37 -5.66 -8.12
N THR A 106 -31.89 -6.64 -8.91
CA THR A 106 -31.02 -7.60 -9.61
C THR A 106 -31.45 -7.76 -11.06
N ALA A 107 -30.48 -8.00 -11.93
CA ALA A 107 -30.73 -8.43 -13.32
C ALA A 107 -29.63 -9.39 -13.77
N LYS A 108 -29.98 -10.31 -14.66
CA LYS A 108 -29.05 -11.18 -15.36
C LYS A 108 -28.93 -10.75 -16.81
N VAL A 109 -27.73 -10.55 -17.28
CA VAL A 109 -27.45 -10.13 -18.66
C VAL A 109 -26.43 -11.05 -19.28
N LYS A 110 -26.72 -11.58 -20.45
CA LYS A 110 -25.73 -12.34 -21.22
C LYS A 110 -24.77 -11.36 -21.88
N LEU A 111 -23.49 -11.49 -21.56
CA LEU A 111 -22.42 -10.62 -22.05
C LEU A 111 -21.37 -11.45 -22.78
N ASP A 112 -20.68 -10.82 -23.74
CA ASP A 112 -19.47 -11.38 -24.32
C ASP A 112 -18.31 -11.32 -23.30
N PRO A 113 -17.39 -12.29 -23.31
CA PRO A 113 -16.25 -12.32 -22.39
C PRO A 113 -15.41 -11.06 -22.47
N GLY A 114 -14.96 -10.57 -21.30
CA GLY A 114 -14.12 -9.37 -21.18
C GLY A 114 -14.73 -8.31 -20.27
N ILE A 115 -14.15 -7.11 -20.28
CA ILE A 115 -14.68 -5.98 -19.48
C ILE A 115 -15.75 -5.26 -20.29
N VAL A 116 -16.96 -5.13 -19.72
CA VAL A 116 -18.12 -4.49 -20.35
C VAL A 116 -18.52 -3.27 -19.55
N GLY A 117 -18.65 -2.12 -20.23
CA GLY A 117 -19.05 -0.84 -19.63
C GLY A 117 -20.57 -0.74 -19.49
N TYR A 118 -21.04 -0.14 -18.39
CA TYR A 118 -22.47 0.07 -18.14
C TYR A 118 -22.74 1.30 -17.25
N LYS A 119 -23.99 1.72 -17.24
CA LYS A 119 -24.56 2.69 -16.28
C LYS A 119 -25.85 2.16 -15.70
N LEU A 120 -26.17 2.62 -14.51
CA LEU A 120 -27.52 2.49 -13.97
C LEU A 120 -28.44 3.50 -14.66
N LEU A 121 -29.69 3.12 -14.83
CA LEU A 121 -30.80 4.01 -15.14
C LEU A 121 -31.73 4.04 -13.92
N LEU A 122 -31.63 5.10 -13.13
CA LEU A 122 -32.45 5.32 -11.95
C LEU A 122 -33.61 6.25 -12.33
N ASP A 123 -34.85 5.72 -12.32
CA ASP A 123 -36.03 6.44 -12.80
C ASP A 123 -35.85 7.05 -14.21
N GLY A 124 -35.05 6.37 -15.06
CA GLY A 124 -34.78 6.76 -16.43
C GLY A 124 -33.54 7.69 -16.62
N GLU A 125 -32.86 8.11 -15.55
CA GLU A 125 -31.69 8.92 -15.64
C GLU A 125 -30.40 8.11 -15.47
N TYR A 126 -29.35 8.45 -16.25
CA TYR A 126 -28.06 7.76 -16.19
C TYR A 126 -27.29 8.13 -14.91
N GLU A 127 -26.92 7.12 -14.17
CA GLU A 127 -26.02 7.26 -13.02
C GLU A 127 -24.86 6.26 -13.07
N MET A 128 -23.75 6.66 -12.46
CA MET A 128 -22.59 5.78 -12.25
C MET A 128 -22.90 4.80 -11.10
N ASP A 129 -22.68 3.53 -11.32
CA ASP A 129 -22.68 2.56 -10.23
C ASP A 129 -21.36 2.71 -9.45
N GLN A 130 -21.45 3.32 -8.27
CA GLN A 130 -20.27 3.51 -7.40
C GLN A 130 -19.81 2.21 -6.75
N GLY A 131 -20.65 1.18 -6.72
CA GLY A 131 -20.31 -0.15 -6.20
C GLY A 131 -19.67 -1.09 -7.23
N ALA A 132 -19.50 -0.65 -8.48
CA ALA A 132 -18.85 -1.46 -9.52
C ALA A 132 -17.36 -1.62 -9.26
N GLU A 133 -16.84 -2.84 -9.41
CA GLU A 133 -15.44 -3.18 -9.18
C GLU A 133 -14.48 -2.60 -10.22
N LEU A 134 -15.00 -2.20 -11.38
CA LEU A 134 -14.24 -1.66 -12.49
C LEU A 134 -14.78 -0.33 -12.98
N ARG A 135 -13.92 0.40 -13.67
CA ARG A 135 -14.27 1.54 -14.52
C ARG A 135 -13.83 1.24 -15.94
N LYS A 136 -14.68 1.59 -16.91
CA LYS A 136 -14.38 1.44 -18.35
C LYS A 136 -14.73 2.71 -19.10
N TYR A 137 -13.80 3.20 -19.91
CA TYR A 137 -14.08 4.29 -20.83
C TYR A 137 -14.64 3.73 -22.14
N VAL A 138 -15.78 4.24 -22.56
CA VAL A 138 -16.42 3.91 -23.85
C VAL A 138 -16.67 5.22 -24.57
N GLY A 139 -16.05 5.41 -25.73
CA GLY A 139 -16.14 6.67 -26.49
C GLY A 139 -15.67 7.90 -25.69
N GLY A 140 -14.68 7.75 -24.83
CA GLY A 140 -14.15 8.82 -23.96
C GLY A 140 -15.02 9.13 -22.72
N VAL A 141 -16.12 8.40 -22.51
CA VAL A 141 -16.98 8.57 -21.34
C VAL A 141 -16.69 7.47 -20.33
N GLU A 142 -16.46 7.85 -19.07
CA GLU A 142 -16.28 6.91 -17.97
C GLU A 142 -17.61 6.22 -17.61
N ASN A 143 -17.56 4.91 -17.48
CA ASN A 143 -18.67 4.05 -17.10
C ASN A 143 -18.25 3.10 -15.97
N ALA A 144 -19.20 2.59 -15.23
CA ALA A 144 -19.01 1.39 -14.42
C ALA A 144 -18.60 0.23 -15.33
N GLY A 145 -17.76 -0.65 -14.84
CA GLY A 145 -17.30 -1.83 -15.57
C GLY A 145 -17.61 -3.11 -14.83
N VAL A 146 -17.83 -4.18 -15.58
CA VAL A 146 -17.97 -5.54 -15.05
C VAL A 146 -17.18 -6.51 -15.91
N ARG A 147 -16.52 -7.48 -15.28
CA ARG A 147 -15.84 -8.57 -16.00
C ARG A 147 -16.81 -9.70 -16.29
N ALA A 148 -17.12 -9.92 -17.56
CA ALA A 148 -17.85 -11.10 -18.01
C ALA A 148 -16.87 -12.28 -18.24
N VAL A 149 -17.17 -13.41 -17.64
CA VAL A 149 -16.34 -14.62 -17.76
C VAL A 149 -16.54 -15.30 -19.11
N ASP A 150 -15.50 -15.98 -19.62
CA ASP A 150 -15.70 -16.91 -20.72
C ASP A 150 -16.37 -18.18 -20.19
N CYS A 151 -17.67 -18.25 -20.36
CA CYS A 151 -18.47 -19.38 -19.87
C CYS A 151 -18.20 -20.70 -20.59
N LYS A 152 -17.47 -20.70 -21.70
CA LYS A 152 -17.07 -21.93 -22.40
C LYS A 152 -15.89 -22.61 -21.71
N LEU A 153 -15.12 -21.90 -20.90
CA LEU A 153 -14.00 -22.45 -20.16
C LEU A 153 -14.45 -23.01 -18.81
N PRO A 154 -13.93 -24.18 -18.40
CA PRO A 154 -14.18 -24.69 -17.06
C PRO A 154 -13.53 -23.80 -16.01
N GLN A 155 -14.04 -23.88 -14.78
CA GLN A 155 -13.53 -23.12 -13.64
C GLN A 155 -13.22 -24.04 -12.47
N VAL A 156 -12.24 -23.62 -11.64
CA VAL A 156 -12.01 -24.18 -10.31
C VAL A 156 -12.04 -23.05 -9.29
N ALA A 157 -12.80 -23.23 -8.23
CA ALA A 157 -12.99 -22.22 -7.20
C ALA A 157 -12.85 -22.84 -5.80
N LEU A 158 -12.49 -22.03 -4.81
CA LEU A 158 -12.47 -22.45 -3.41
C LEU A 158 -13.91 -22.69 -2.93
N LYS A 159 -14.14 -23.81 -2.25
CA LYS A 159 -15.39 -24.12 -1.56
C LYS A 159 -15.24 -23.80 -0.08
N GLY A 160 -15.98 -22.81 0.39
CA GLY A 160 -15.86 -22.32 1.77
C GLY A 160 -14.58 -21.51 2.00
N THR A 161 -13.87 -21.78 3.08
CA THR A 161 -12.65 -21.07 3.49
C THR A 161 -11.47 -22.02 3.62
N ILE A 162 -10.25 -21.52 3.50
CA ILE A 162 -9.05 -22.28 3.86
C ILE A 162 -8.96 -22.42 5.39
N ALA A 163 -8.32 -23.51 5.83
CA ALA A 163 -7.97 -23.71 7.24
C ALA A 163 -6.45 -23.75 7.38
N VAL A 164 -5.89 -22.81 8.13
CA VAL A 164 -4.47 -22.78 8.46
C VAL A 164 -4.34 -22.85 9.97
N ALA A 165 -3.53 -23.79 10.48
CA ALA A 165 -3.25 -23.90 11.89
C ALA A 165 -1.73 -23.92 12.12
N ARG A 166 -1.30 -23.20 13.18
CA ARG A 166 0.10 -23.19 13.62
C ARG A 166 0.10 -23.37 15.15
N PRO A 167 0.00 -24.63 15.65
CA PRO A 167 0.05 -24.90 17.08
C PRO A 167 1.40 -24.48 17.67
N ALA A 168 1.40 -24.04 18.94
CA ALA A 168 2.64 -23.71 19.64
C ALA A 168 3.60 -24.91 19.63
N ALA A 169 4.88 -24.66 19.35
CA ALA A 169 5.95 -25.65 19.27
C ALA A 169 5.72 -26.80 18.23
N LYS A 170 4.82 -26.63 17.28
CA LYS A 170 4.57 -27.60 16.19
C LYS A 170 4.64 -26.94 14.84
N LYS A 171 4.86 -27.74 13.80
CA LYS A 171 4.74 -27.34 12.40
C LYS A 171 3.30 -26.95 12.07
N GLY A 172 3.15 -26.09 11.06
CA GLY A 172 1.85 -25.67 10.59
C GLY A 172 1.15 -26.72 9.73
N THR A 173 -0.15 -26.53 9.53
CA THR A 173 -0.99 -27.31 8.61
C THR A 173 -1.85 -26.41 7.75
N PHE A 174 -2.22 -26.91 6.58
CA PHE A 174 -3.14 -26.25 5.65
C PHE A 174 -4.19 -27.26 5.19
N ALA A 175 -5.45 -26.83 5.06
CA ALA A 175 -6.50 -27.60 4.42
C ALA A 175 -7.44 -26.69 3.62
N ALA A 176 -7.89 -27.18 2.48
CA ALA A 176 -8.86 -26.53 1.60
C ALA A 176 -9.66 -27.56 0.79
N GLU A 177 -10.81 -27.15 0.29
CA GLU A 177 -11.58 -27.88 -0.72
C GLU A 177 -11.84 -26.96 -1.91
N ALA A 178 -11.47 -27.42 -3.12
CA ALA A 178 -11.79 -26.73 -4.36
C ALA A 178 -12.89 -27.48 -5.10
N ILE A 179 -13.72 -26.75 -5.86
CA ILE A 179 -14.79 -27.33 -6.66
C ILE A 179 -14.61 -26.97 -8.14
N PHE A 180 -14.76 -27.96 -8.99
CA PHE A 180 -14.69 -27.79 -10.44
C PHE A 180 -16.11 -27.56 -11.00
N THR A 181 -16.23 -26.60 -11.93
CA THR A 181 -17.45 -26.32 -12.70
C THR A 181 -17.08 -26.40 -14.19
N ARG A 182 -17.81 -27.22 -14.97
CA ARG A 182 -17.54 -27.36 -16.40
C ARG A 182 -17.95 -26.10 -17.17
N GLY A 183 -17.27 -25.85 -18.29
CA GLY A 183 -17.72 -24.82 -19.23
C GLY A 183 -19.07 -25.15 -19.85
N LEU A 184 -19.77 -24.15 -20.38
CA LEU A 184 -21.04 -24.33 -21.07
C LEU A 184 -20.89 -25.30 -22.24
N GLY A 185 -21.66 -26.40 -22.26
CA GLY A 185 -21.54 -27.47 -23.24
C GLY A 185 -20.26 -28.31 -23.13
N GLY A 186 -19.41 -28.02 -22.13
CA GLY A 186 -18.15 -28.75 -21.88
C GLY A 186 -18.35 -30.09 -21.20
N GLN A 187 -17.26 -30.82 -21.04
CA GLN A 187 -17.24 -32.12 -20.40
C GLN A 187 -17.05 -32.04 -18.89
N GLY A 188 -17.34 -33.11 -18.16
CA GLY A 188 -17.06 -33.21 -16.73
C GLY A 188 -15.56 -33.21 -16.41
N LEU A 189 -15.21 -33.05 -15.14
CA LEU A 189 -13.83 -33.10 -14.64
C LEU A 189 -13.11 -34.36 -15.09
N ALA A 190 -11.89 -34.23 -15.59
CA ALA A 190 -10.93 -35.32 -15.77
C ALA A 190 -10.06 -35.43 -14.48
N PRO A 191 -10.37 -36.41 -13.58
CA PRO A 191 -9.72 -36.45 -12.25
C PRO A 191 -8.19 -36.56 -12.32
N GLU A 192 -7.67 -37.29 -13.34
CA GLU A 192 -6.24 -37.48 -13.59
C GLU A 192 -5.52 -36.20 -14.03
N SER A 193 -6.28 -35.20 -14.49
CA SER A 193 -5.74 -33.88 -14.91
C SER A 193 -5.52 -32.90 -13.76
N VAL A 194 -6.05 -33.22 -12.57
CA VAL A 194 -5.95 -32.33 -11.42
C VAL A 194 -4.50 -32.25 -10.96
N VAL A 195 -3.96 -31.04 -10.97
CA VAL A 195 -2.63 -30.75 -10.47
C VAL A 195 -2.76 -29.76 -9.31
N VAL A 196 -2.21 -30.16 -8.15
CA VAL A 196 -2.09 -29.28 -6.99
C VAL A 196 -0.61 -29.13 -6.63
N GLU A 197 -0.15 -27.91 -6.62
CA GLU A 197 1.22 -27.53 -6.28
C GLU A 197 1.24 -26.68 -5.02
N LEU A 198 2.16 -26.96 -4.12
CA LEU A 198 2.52 -26.09 -3.00
C LEU A 198 3.81 -25.36 -3.38
N ARG A 199 3.78 -24.06 -3.36
CA ARG A 199 4.94 -23.19 -3.57
C ARG A 199 5.37 -22.56 -2.23
N LYS A 200 6.67 -22.52 -2.00
CA LYS A 200 7.36 -21.75 -0.97
C LYS A 200 8.57 -21.11 -1.63
N GLY A 201 8.46 -19.83 -1.96
CA GLY A 201 9.44 -19.17 -2.81
C GLY A 201 9.62 -19.92 -4.13
N ARG A 202 10.87 -20.28 -4.49
CA ARG A 202 11.20 -21.04 -5.70
C ARG A 202 10.89 -22.54 -5.61
N ASN A 203 10.66 -23.04 -4.42
CA ASN A 203 10.40 -24.46 -4.21
C ASN A 203 8.95 -24.80 -4.55
N VAL A 204 8.76 -25.71 -5.49
CA VAL A 204 7.45 -26.19 -5.91
C VAL A 204 7.36 -27.70 -5.65
N THR A 205 6.36 -28.11 -4.89
CA THR A 205 6.10 -29.52 -4.56
C THR A 205 4.69 -29.93 -4.98
N LYS A 206 4.54 -31.07 -5.57
CA LYS A 206 3.21 -31.65 -5.85
C LYS A 206 2.57 -32.11 -4.54
N VAL A 207 1.31 -31.75 -4.33
CA VAL A 207 0.53 -32.14 -3.16
C VAL A 207 -0.37 -33.31 -3.53
N PRO A 208 -0.28 -34.42 -2.82
CA PRO A 208 -1.25 -35.52 -2.97
C PRO A 208 -2.65 -35.02 -2.60
N THR A 209 -3.63 -35.30 -3.46
CA THR A 209 -5.00 -34.81 -3.28
C THR A 209 -5.99 -35.93 -3.46
N THR A 210 -7.16 -35.78 -2.81
CA THR A 210 -8.30 -36.66 -3.05
C THR A 210 -9.26 -35.96 -3.99
N VAL A 211 -9.50 -36.55 -5.16
CA VAL A 211 -10.43 -36.02 -6.17
C VAL A 211 -11.66 -36.92 -6.18
N ASP A 212 -12.83 -36.28 -5.96
CA ASP A 212 -14.11 -36.92 -6.10
C ASP A 212 -14.78 -36.42 -7.39
N ALA A 213 -14.83 -37.28 -8.39
CA ALA A 213 -15.42 -36.93 -9.69
C ALA A 213 -16.95 -36.71 -9.61
N GLY A 214 -17.63 -37.40 -8.70
CA GLY A 214 -19.09 -37.29 -8.52
C GLY A 214 -19.51 -35.93 -7.94
N THR A 215 -18.81 -35.48 -6.92
CA THR A 215 -19.02 -34.17 -6.31
C THR A 215 -18.16 -33.08 -6.96
N ARG A 216 -17.24 -33.44 -7.85
CA ARG A 216 -16.30 -32.56 -8.56
C ARG A 216 -15.37 -31.79 -7.58
N SER A 217 -15.14 -32.36 -6.41
CA SER A 217 -14.34 -31.73 -5.36
C SER A 217 -12.90 -32.23 -5.37
N VAL A 218 -12.00 -31.33 -5.02
CA VAL A 218 -10.57 -31.58 -4.81
C VAL A 218 -10.25 -31.20 -3.37
N LYS A 219 -10.01 -32.21 -2.53
CA LYS A 219 -9.61 -32.01 -1.13
C LYS A 219 -8.09 -31.96 -1.03
N ILE A 220 -7.60 -30.92 -0.37
CA ILE A 220 -6.19 -30.58 -0.25
C ILE A 220 -5.86 -30.54 1.25
N ALA A 221 -4.82 -31.26 1.67
CA ALA A 221 -4.30 -31.23 3.03
C ALA A 221 -2.77 -31.27 2.99
N VAL A 222 -2.14 -30.38 3.72
CA VAL A 222 -0.68 -30.30 3.86
C VAL A 222 -0.34 -30.17 5.33
N ALA A 223 0.66 -30.93 5.76
CA ALA A 223 1.17 -30.89 7.14
C ALA A 223 2.67 -30.56 7.15
N ASP A 224 3.23 -30.43 8.34
CA ASP A 224 4.66 -30.21 8.59
C ASP A 224 5.25 -28.94 7.93
N LEU A 225 4.42 -27.88 7.82
CA LEU A 225 4.82 -26.60 7.26
C LEU A 225 5.63 -25.77 8.28
N ASP A 226 6.79 -25.29 7.88
CA ASP A 226 7.56 -24.28 8.62
C ASP A 226 6.87 -22.91 8.54
N ASP A 227 7.23 -22.00 9.43
CA ASP A 227 6.78 -20.62 9.34
C ASP A 227 7.22 -19.99 7.98
N GLY A 228 6.40 -19.11 7.42
CA GLY A 228 6.62 -18.43 6.14
C GLY A 228 5.38 -18.38 5.26
N LYS A 229 5.57 -17.83 4.05
CA LYS A 229 4.54 -17.68 3.03
C LYS A 229 4.46 -18.92 2.14
N TYR A 230 3.26 -19.25 1.75
CA TYR A 230 2.96 -20.36 0.83
C TYR A 230 1.85 -19.99 -0.14
N THR A 231 1.88 -20.60 -1.32
CA THR A 231 0.78 -20.55 -2.28
C THR A 231 0.43 -21.95 -2.74
N VAL A 232 -0.81 -22.38 -2.52
CA VAL A 232 -1.35 -23.58 -3.17
C VAL A 232 -1.95 -23.18 -4.50
N VAL A 233 -1.54 -23.84 -5.58
CA VAL A 233 -2.05 -23.61 -6.94
C VAL A 233 -2.78 -24.85 -7.41
N VAL A 234 -4.06 -24.69 -7.80
CA VAL A 234 -4.90 -25.78 -8.31
C VAL A 234 -5.21 -25.53 -9.77
N ARG A 235 -4.97 -26.54 -10.62
CA ARG A 235 -5.37 -26.56 -12.03
C ARG A 235 -6.08 -27.87 -12.33
N ALA A 236 -7.02 -27.83 -13.26
CA ALA A 236 -7.75 -28.99 -13.70
C ALA A 236 -8.15 -28.85 -15.17
N LYS A 237 -8.45 -29.98 -15.82
CA LYS A 237 -9.05 -29.99 -17.17
C LYS A 237 -10.36 -30.75 -17.14
N ASP A 238 -11.20 -30.43 -18.08
CA ASP A 238 -12.33 -31.28 -18.40
C ASP A 238 -11.91 -32.48 -19.26
N LYS A 239 -12.80 -33.45 -19.50
CA LYS A 239 -12.52 -34.65 -20.29
C LYS A 239 -12.26 -34.37 -21.78
N SER A 240 -12.52 -33.14 -22.27
CA SER A 240 -12.17 -32.69 -23.62
C SER A 240 -10.78 -32.03 -23.68
N GLY A 241 -10.13 -31.79 -22.53
CA GLY A 241 -8.82 -31.17 -22.41
C GLY A 241 -8.89 -29.64 -22.19
N ALA A 242 -10.07 -29.01 -22.08
CA ALA A 242 -10.18 -27.62 -21.76
C ALA A 242 -9.70 -27.37 -20.31
N GLU A 243 -8.78 -26.40 -20.13
CA GLU A 243 -8.11 -26.14 -18.87
C GLU A 243 -8.72 -24.97 -18.10
N THR A 244 -8.78 -25.08 -16.78
CA THR A 244 -9.20 -23.99 -15.90
C THR A 244 -8.12 -22.92 -15.79
N LYS A 245 -8.51 -21.68 -15.49
CA LYS A 245 -7.54 -20.74 -14.89
C LYS A 245 -7.03 -21.32 -13.57
N PRO A 246 -5.78 -20.99 -13.15
CA PRO A 246 -5.25 -21.45 -11.87
C PRO A 246 -5.99 -20.80 -10.70
N LEU A 247 -6.43 -21.61 -9.73
CA LEU A 247 -6.85 -21.10 -8.42
C LEU A 247 -5.62 -20.98 -7.53
N ARG A 248 -5.35 -19.78 -7.03
CA ARG A 248 -4.23 -19.48 -6.12
C ARG A 248 -4.76 -19.26 -4.72
N LEU A 249 -4.25 -20.04 -3.76
CA LEU A 249 -4.59 -19.93 -2.34
C LEU A 249 -3.33 -19.50 -1.57
N VAL A 250 -3.16 -18.20 -1.42
CA VAL A 250 -2.02 -17.62 -0.71
C VAL A 250 -2.29 -17.63 0.81
N PHE A 251 -1.33 -18.09 1.59
CA PHE A 251 -1.43 -18.12 3.04
C PHE A 251 -0.07 -17.98 3.74
N TRP A 252 -0.11 -17.65 5.01
CA TRP A 252 1.06 -17.63 5.88
C TRP A 252 0.90 -18.63 7.01
N VAL A 253 1.99 -19.29 7.36
CA VAL A 253 2.14 -20.05 8.59
C VAL A 253 2.97 -19.19 9.53
N GLU A 254 2.36 -18.71 10.61
CA GLU A 254 2.99 -17.78 11.55
C GLU A 254 2.35 -17.88 12.93
N ALA A 255 3.10 -17.54 13.97
CA ALA A 255 2.64 -17.68 15.36
C ALA A 255 1.53 -16.69 15.75
N GLU A 256 1.56 -15.48 15.16
CA GLU A 256 0.55 -14.44 15.30
C GLU A 256 0.17 -13.97 13.89
N ALA A 257 -1.12 -13.96 13.58
CA ALA A 257 -1.62 -13.49 12.30
C ALA A 257 -1.26 -12.02 12.09
N PHE A 258 -0.56 -11.72 11.02
CA PHE A 258 -0.13 -10.37 10.66
C PHE A 258 -1.29 -9.56 10.09
N GLU A 259 -1.40 -8.33 10.53
CA GLU A 259 -2.19 -7.26 9.94
C GLU A 259 -1.26 -6.15 9.44
N TRP A 260 -1.64 -5.41 8.40
CA TRP A 260 -0.77 -4.34 7.88
C TRP A 260 -0.53 -3.20 8.88
N LYS A 261 -1.36 -3.05 9.90
CA LYS A 261 -1.10 -2.17 11.07
C LYS A 261 0.10 -2.62 11.91
N ASP A 262 0.50 -3.89 11.82
CA ASP A 262 1.69 -4.41 12.50
C ASP A 262 2.99 -4.00 11.81
N ALA A 263 2.91 -3.57 10.55
CA ALA A 263 4.09 -3.21 9.79
C ALA A 263 4.78 -1.97 10.37
N LEU A 264 6.09 -2.06 10.53
CA LEU A 264 7.01 -0.98 10.35
C LEU A 264 7.60 -1.19 8.96
N ILE A 265 7.29 -0.29 8.04
CA ILE A 265 7.74 -0.39 6.65
C ILE A 265 9.13 0.22 6.54
N TYR A 266 10.06 -0.48 5.90
CA TYR A 266 11.40 0.02 5.59
C TYR A 266 11.52 0.27 4.09
N MET A 267 11.65 1.53 3.68
CA MET A 267 11.89 1.87 2.28
C MET A 267 13.38 1.71 1.97
N ALA A 268 13.71 0.77 1.10
CA ALA A 268 15.04 0.55 0.58
C ALA A 268 15.13 0.98 -0.89
N MET A 269 15.96 1.99 -1.17
CA MET A 269 16.37 2.29 -2.54
C MET A 269 17.51 1.35 -2.89
N ILE A 270 17.26 0.37 -3.76
CA ILE A 270 18.13 -0.79 -3.98
C ILE A 270 19.55 -0.37 -4.34
N ASP A 271 19.69 0.49 -5.36
CA ASP A 271 21.03 0.97 -5.79
C ASP A 271 21.78 1.78 -4.72
N ARG A 272 21.09 2.29 -3.70
CA ARG A 272 21.66 3.12 -2.63
C ARG A 272 21.76 2.37 -1.30
N PHE A 273 21.43 1.11 -1.27
CA PHE A 273 21.54 0.31 -0.07
C PHE A 273 22.97 -0.25 0.06
N GLU A 274 23.18 -1.52 0.09
CA GLU A 274 24.51 -2.14 0.19
C GLU A 274 24.88 -2.82 -1.13
N ASN A 275 26.13 -2.67 -1.57
CA ASN A 275 26.67 -3.41 -2.70
C ASN A 275 27.09 -4.81 -2.22
N GLY A 276 26.25 -5.79 -2.47
CA GLY A 276 26.45 -7.18 -2.08
C GLY A 276 27.13 -8.04 -3.13
N ASP A 277 27.01 -7.65 -4.41
CA ASP A 277 27.63 -8.35 -5.55
C ASP A 277 28.24 -7.35 -6.54
N LYS A 278 29.53 -7.12 -6.42
CA LYS A 278 30.29 -6.20 -7.31
C LYS A 278 30.35 -6.66 -8.77
N ALA A 279 29.94 -7.89 -9.09
CA ALA A 279 29.97 -8.37 -10.46
C ALA A 279 28.85 -7.78 -11.33
N ASN A 280 27.79 -7.25 -10.70
CA ASN A 280 26.69 -6.58 -11.40
C ASN A 280 26.85 -5.06 -11.53
N ASP A 281 27.91 -4.47 -10.93
CA ASP A 281 28.14 -3.02 -10.96
C ASP A 281 28.32 -2.51 -12.39
N PRO A 282 27.54 -1.52 -12.84
CA PRO A 282 27.80 -0.88 -14.12
C PRO A 282 29.04 0.03 -14.04
N ALA A 283 29.73 0.20 -15.16
CA ALA A 283 30.78 1.20 -15.23
C ALA A 283 30.23 2.62 -15.04
N PRO A 284 30.97 3.55 -14.42
CA PRO A 284 30.55 4.94 -14.26
C PRO A 284 30.23 5.58 -15.60
N THR A 285 29.13 6.35 -15.65
CA THR A 285 28.62 6.96 -16.87
C THR A 285 29.29 8.31 -17.13
N SER A 286 29.92 8.47 -18.28
CA SER A 286 30.58 9.73 -18.64
C SER A 286 29.59 10.89 -18.70
N GLY A 287 29.93 12.02 -18.07
CA GLY A 287 29.12 13.23 -18.05
C GLY A 287 27.93 13.22 -17.10
N VAL A 288 27.82 12.22 -16.23
CA VAL A 288 26.83 12.13 -15.15
C VAL A 288 27.49 12.45 -13.82
N ASP A 289 26.81 13.25 -12.98
CA ASP A 289 27.26 13.47 -11.61
C ASP A 289 27.21 12.14 -10.84
N ALA A 290 28.28 11.81 -10.11
CA ALA A 290 28.37 10.56 -9.37
C ALA A 290 27.23 10.34 -8.37
N ARG A 291 26.54 11.39 -7.91
CA ARG A 291 25.36 11.29 -7.03
C ARG A 291 24.12 10.81 -7.77
N ALA A 292 24.06 11.03 -9.08
CA ALA A 292 22.94 10.69 -9.94
C ALA A 292 23.26 9.51 -10.90
N ASP A 293 24.36 8.80 -10.66
CA ASP A 293 24.75 7.59 -11.35
C ASP A 293 24.52 6.36 -10.45
N PHE A 294 24.59 5.17 -11.01
CA PHE A 294 24.55 3.93 -10.23
C PHE A 294 25.69 3.88 -9.21
N LYS A 295 25.39 3.37 -8.01
CA LYS A 295 26.35 3.22 -6.89
C LYS A 295 26.66 1.76 -6.57
N GLY A 296 25.96 0.83 -7.23
CA GLY A 296 26.19 -0.60 -7.08
C GLY A 296 25.47 -1.23 -5.89
N GLY A 297 24.58 -0.53 -5.19
CA GLY A 297 23.69 -1.20 -4.25
C GLY A 297 22.77 -2.17 -4.98
N ASP A 298 22.47 -3.32 -4.35
CA ASP A 298 21.80 -4.42 -5.03
C ASP A 298 20.92 -5.27 -4.08
N LEU A 299 20.16 -6.18 -4.68
CA LEU A 299 19.28 -7.12 -3.98
C LEU A 299 20.07 -8.10 -3.09
N GLN A 300 21.33 -8.42 -3.45
CA GLN A 300 22.18 -9.25 -2.62
C GLN A 300 22.60 -8.53 -1.35
N GLY A 301 22.93 -7.24 -1.43
CA GLY A 301 23.25 -6.42 -0.26
C GLY A 301 22.07 -6.30 0.71
N LEU A 302 20.86 -6.11 0.16
CA LEU A 302 19.65 -6.10 0.98
C LEU A 302 19.41 -7.47 1.65
N LYS A 303 19.54 -8.56 0.88
CA LYS A 303 19.45 -9.93 1.42
C LYS A 303 20.44 -10.17 2.56
N ASN A 304 21.70 -9.70 2.43
CA ASN A 304 22.70 -9.84 3.48
C ASN A 304 22.25 -9.18 4.79
N ARG A 305 21.60 -8.01 4.73
CA ARG A 305 21.09 -7.28 5.92
C ARG A 305 19.82 -7.88 6.51
N ILE A 306 19.06 -8.64 5.71
CA ILE A 306 17.96 -9.47 6.22
C ILE A 306 18.56 -10.69 6.96
N ASP A 307 19.42 -11.44 6.29
CA ASP A 307 19.99 -12.70 6.81
C ASP A 307 20.77 -12.52 8.10
N ASP A 308 21.45 -11.39 8.30
CA ASP A 308 22.22 -11.11 9.52
C ASP A 308 21.37 -10.52 10.65
N GLY A 309 20.09 -10.32 10.45
CA GLY A 309 19.15 -9.80 11.42
C GLY A 309 19.18 -8.29 11.63
N THR A 310 19.92 -7.53 10.80
CA THR A 310 19.99 -6.06 10.91
C THR A 310 18.59 -5.44 10.86
N LEU A 311 17.71 -5.90 9.94
CA LEU A 311 16.35 -5.40 9.81
C LEU A 311 15.42 -5.93 10.92
N ASP A 312 15.64 -7.15 11.40
CA ASP A 312 14.90 -7.70 12.55
C ASP A 312 15.13 -6.88 13.81
N GLU A 313 16.39 -6.46 14.07
CA GLU A 313 16.73 -5.62 15.22
C GLU A 313 16.04 -4.25 15.19
N LEU A 314 15.68 -3.75 14.02
CA LEU A 314 14.89 -2.53 13.84
C LEU A 314 13.38 -2.76 14.00
N GLY A 315 12.93 -4.01 14.14
CA GLY A 315 11.51 -4.38 14.21
C GLY A 315 10.78 -4.26 12.87
N ILE A 316 11.51 -4.33 11.75
CA ILE A 316 10.93 -4.23 10.40
C ILE A 316 10.06 -5.46 10.12
N ARG A 317 8.84 -5.23 9.63
CA ARG A 317 7.90 -6.29 9.26
C ARG A 317 7.44 -6.19 7.80
N ALA A 318 7.81 -5.10 7.11
CA ALA A 318 7.62 -4.96 5.68
C ALA A 318 8.77 -4.15 5.06
N ILE A 319 9.19 -4.51 3.86
CA ILE A 319 10.17 -3.76 3.06
C ILE A 319 9.45 -3.24 1.82
N TRP A 320 9.56 -1.94 1.56
CA TRP A 320 9.20 -1.34 0.29
C TRP A 320 10.49 -1.16 -0.52
N LEU A 321 10.56 -1.84 -1.67
CA LEU A 321 11.68 -1.73 -2.62
C LEU A 321 11.41 -0.63 -3.63
N SER A 322 12.40 0.22 -3.92
CA SER A 322 12.33 1.06 -5.12
C SER A 322 12.05 0.21 -6.36
N PRO A 323 11.49 0.77 -7.46
CA PRO A 323 11.18 -0.04 -8.63
C PRO A 323 12.41 -0.79 -9.13
N PHE A 324 12.23 -2.06 -9.46
CA PHE A 324 13.32 -2.96 -9.86
C PHE A 324 13.22 -3.44 -11.32
N HIS A 325 12.33 -2.82 -12.09
CA HIS A 325 12.25 -3.06 -13.53
C HIS A 325 13.52 -2.62 -14.24
N THR A 326 13.82 -3.22 -15.39
CA THR A 326 14.91 -2.77 -16.26
C THR A 326 14.70 -1.33 -16.68
N ASN A 327 15.70 -0.48 -16.42
CA ASN A 327 15.75 0.93 -16.75
C ASN A 327 16.68 1.19 -17.95
N PRO A 328 16.57 2.35 -18.64
CA PRO A 328 17.39 2.62 -19.81
C PRO A 328 18.89 2.65 -19.48
N PRO A 329 19.76 2.30 -20.44
CA PRO A 329 21.22 2.30 -20.22
C PRO A 329 21.85 3.68 -20.32
N GLY A 330 21.12 4.68 -20.84
CA GLY A 330 21.62 6.04 -21.03
C GLY A 330 21.28 6.99 -19.90
N SER A 331 21.84 8.18 -19.95
CA SER A 331 21.52 9.31 -19.07
C SER A 331 20.56 10.28 -19.75
N PHE A 332 19.75 10.95 -18.92
CA PHE A 332 18.72 11.88 -19.37
C PHE A 332 18.81 13.21 -18.61
N PRO A 333 18.45 14.34 -19.27
CA PRO A 333 18.53 15.64 -18.64
C PRO A 333 17.52 15.78 -17.49
N ALA A 334 17.98 16.37 -16.40
CA ALA A 334 17.18 16.72 -15.22
C ALA A 334 17.34 18.20 -14.86
N ASP A 335 16.42 18.72 -14.05
CA ASP A 335 16.44 20.12 -13.56
C ASP A 335 16.60 21.16 -14.69
N GLY A 336 15.85 20.99 -15.77
CA GLY A 336 15.93 21.89 -16.92
C GLY A 336 17.24 21.79 -17.74
N GLY A 337 17.92 20.65 -17.66
CA GLY A 337 19.19 20.41 -18.35
C GLY A 337 20.45 20.84 -17.57
N VAL A 338 20.29 21.17 -16.28
CA VAL A 338 21.43 21.54 -15.40
C VAL A 338 22.32 20.32 -15.13
N ALA A 339 21.75 19.11 -15.09
CA ALA A 339 22.47 17.87 -14.86
C ALA A 339 21.92 16.73 -15.72
N ASN A 340 22.72 15.65 -15.84
CA ASN A 340 22.27 14.37 -16.38
C ASN A 340 22.15 13.33 -15.27
N VAL A 341 21.13 12.50 -15.35
CA VAL A 341 20.76 11.48 -14.35
C VAL A 341 20.61 10.13 -15.05
N MET A 342 21.07 9.07 -14.43
CA MET A 342 20.83 7.69 -14.83
C MET A 342 19.56 7.14 -14.15
N GLY A 343 18.98 6.08 -14.71
CA GLY A 343 17.79 5.40 -14.17
C GLY A 343 18.06 4.53 -12.94
N TYR A 344 19.04 4.87 -12.08
CA TYR A 344 19.41 4.11 -10.89
C TYR A 344 18.26 3.95 -9.87
N HIS A 345 17.32 4.87 -9.92
CA HIS A 345 16.18 4.92 -9.01
C HIS A 345 15.05 3.95 -9.38
N GLY A 346 15.06 3.39 -10.60
CA GLY A 346 14.09 2.40 -11.05
C GLY A 346 12.81 2.94 -11.70
N TYR A 347 12.52 4.25 -11.61
CA TYR A 347 11.26 4.85 -12.04
C TYR A 347 11.11 5.06 -13.56
N TRP A 348 12.06 4.60 -14.38
CA TRP A 348 11.98 4.71 -15.84
C TRP A 348 11.92 3.33 -16.51
N PRO A 349 10.85 2.54 -16.27
CA PRO A 349 10.79 1.18 -16.78
C PRO A 349 10.86 1.14 -18.32
N THR A 350 11.71 0.25 -18.86
CA THR A 350 11.81 -0.07 -20.28
C THR A 350 11.30 -1.48 -20.60
N LYS A 351 11.09 -2.30 -19.56
CA LYS A 351 10.58 -3.66 -19.62
C LYS A 351 9.49 -3.86 -18.58
N ALA A 352 8.38 -4.47 -19.00
CA ALA A 352 7.23 -4.69 -18.13
C ALA A 352 7.47 -5.77 -17.07
N ARG A 353 8.22 -6.83 -17.42
CA ARG A 353 8.33 -8.06 -16.62
C ARG A 353 9.77 -8.56 -16.46
N GLU A 354 10.74 -7.64 -16.44
CA GLU A 354 12.15 -7.96 -16.32
C GLU A 354 12.79 -7.18 -15.17
N VAL A 355 13.52 -7.90 -14.29
CA VAL A 355 14.30 -7.30 -13.20
C VAL A 355 15.63 -6.80 -13.77
N ASP A 356 16.02 -5.58 -13.42
CA ASP A 356 17.26 -4.96 -13.89
C ASP A 356 18.48 -5.79 -13.45
N ALA A 357 19.32 -6.15 -14.41
CA ALA A 357 20.50 -6.96 -14.16
C ALA A 357 21.54 -6.22 -13.30
N ARG A 358 21.55 -4.86 -13.34
CA ARG A 358 22.48 -4.02 -12.57
C ARG A 358 22.22 -4.02 -11.06
N ILE A 359 21.05 -4.53 -10.64
CA ILE A 359 20.70 -4.73 -9.22
C ILE A 359 20.59 -6.23 -8.87
N GLY A 360 21.11 -7.12 -9.71
CA GLY A 360 21.18 -8.56 -9.47
C GLY A 360 20.17 -9.42 -10.26
N GLY A 361 19.21 -8.81 -10.96
CA GLY A 361 18.27 -9.54 -11.84
C GLY A 361 17.30 -10.47 -11.09
N LYS A 362 16.62 -11.32 -11.87
CA LYS A 362 15.55 -12.22 -11.41
C LYS A 362 15.96 -13.08 -10.20
N ALA A 363 17.10 -13.76 -10.29
CA ALA A 363 17.52 -14.72 -9.26
C ALA A 363 17.82 -14.06 -7.90
N ALA A 364 18.38 -12.84 -7.92
CA ALA A 364 18.64 -12.07 -6.71
C ALA A 364 17.34 -11.58 -6.05
N LEU A 365 16.35 -11.14 -6.85
CA LEU A 365 15.04 -10.76 -6.31
C LEU A 365 14.33 -11.96 -5.65
N GLU A 366 14.29 -13.10 -6.32
CA GLU A 366 13.71 -14.32 -5.75
C GLU A 366 14.38 -14.73 -4.43
N ALA A 367 15.71 -14.70 -4.38
CA ALA A 367 16.46 -15.05 -3.17
C ALA A 367 16.26 -14.06 -2.02
N MET A 368 16.15 -12.76 -2.33
CA MET A 368 15.89 -11.72 -1.34
C MET A 368 14.48 -11.84 -0.76
N VAL A 369 13.46 -12.08 -1.62
CA VAL A 369 12.07 -12.28 -1.17
C VAL A 369 11.94 -13.54 -0.30
N GLU A 370 12.58 -14.65 -0.69
CA GLU A 370 12.63 -15.86 0.15
C GLU A 370 13.24 -15.60 1.52
N SER A 371 14.34 -14.84 1.58
CA SER A 371 14.98 -14.43 2.83
C SER A 371 14.03 -13.56 3.68
N ALA A 372 13.40 -12.55 3.08
CA ALA A 372 12.44 -11.70 3.78
C ALA A 372 11.28 -12.53 4.39
N HIS A 373 10.70 -13.46 3.63
CA HIS A 373 9.62 -14.32 4.10
C HIS A 373 10.07 -15.28 5.22
N ALA A 374 11.31 -15.77 5.19
CA ALA A 374 11.87 -16.60 6.25
C ALA A 374 11.99 -15.83 7.59
N HIS A 375 12.19 -14.52 7.53
CA HIS A 375 12.21 -13.60 8.66
C HIS A 375 10.83 -13.02 9.02
N GLY A 376 9.75 -13.46 8.34
CA GLY A 376 8.39 -12.94 8.56
C GLY A 376 8.18 -11.51 8.06
N ILE A 377 9.05 -11.04 7.19
CA ILE A 377 9.01 -9.71 6.58
C ILE A 377 8.25 -9.79 5.25
N ARG A 378 7.27 -8.92 5.05
CA ARG A 378 6.51 -8.76 3.80
C ARG A 378 7.29 -7.89 2.82
N VAL A 379 7.07 -8.09 1.53
CA VAL A 379 7.74 -7.30 0.47
C VAL A 379 6.72 -6.55 -0.36
N LEU A 380 6.89 -5.23 -0.46
CA LEU A 380 6.12 -4.33 -1.31
C LEU A 380 6.97 -3.94 -2.52
N GLN A 381 6.42 -4.14 -3.71
CA GLN A 381 6.97 -3.59 -4.94
C GLN A 381 6.52 -2.16 -5.13
N ASP A 382 7.42 -1.27 -5.50
CA ASP A 382 7.05 0.01 -6.08
C ASP A 382 6.62 -0.20 -7.53
N PHE A 383 5.34 0.03 -7.81
CA PHE A 383 4.73 -0.23 -9.10
C PHE A 383 4.37 1.08 -9.79
N VAL A 384 5.13 1.43 -10.83
CA VAL A 384 4.97 2.67 -11.59
C VAL A 384 3.77 2.54 -12.52
N VAL A 385 2.71 3.31 -12.26
CA VAL A 385 1.46 3.26 -13.02
C VAL A 385 1.24 4.49 -13.91
N ASN A 386 1.92 5.60 -13.60
CA ASN A 386 1.71 6.86 -14.31
C ASN A 386 2.37 6.87 -15.68
N HIS A 387 3.61 6.42 -15.79
CA HIS A 387 4.42 6.57 -17.00
C HIS A 387 5.33 5.37 -17.22
N ILE A 388 5.90 5.33 -18.40
CA ILE A 388 7.00 4.45 -18.80
C ILE A 388 8.09 5.28 -19.46
N HIS A 389 9.25 4.69 -19.68
CA HIS A 389 10.27 5.32 -20.52
C HIS A 389 9.92 5.18 -22.02
N LYS A 390 10.28 6.16 -22.86
CA LYS A 390 10.03 6.13 -24.31
C LYS A 390 10.62 4.90 -25.03
N ASP A 391 11.63 4.25 -24.43
CA ASP A 391 12.23 3.02 -24.96
C ASP A 391 11.52 1.75 -24.47
N HIS A 392 10.39 1.89 -23.77
CA HIS A 392 9.61 0.75 -23.27
C HIS A 392 9.04 -0.07 -24.43
N GLU A 393 8.99 -1.39 -24.26
CA GLU A 393 8.48 -2.32 -25.26
C GLU A 393 7.02 -2.05 -25.63
N TYR A 394 6.17 -1.67 -24.68
CA TYR A 394 4.76 -1.33 -24.96
C TYR A 394 4.62 -0.03 -25.75
N PHE A 395 5.45 0.98 -25.50
CA PHE A 395 5.38 2.22 -26.27
C PHE A 395 5.73 2.00 -27.75
N ARG A 396 6.63 1.06 -28.03
CA ARG A 396 6.97 0.68 -29.42
C ARG A 396 5.89 -0.15 -30.09
N GLN A 397 5.19 -1.01 -29.33
CA GLN A 397 4.17 -1.92 -29.85
C GLN A 397 2.79 -1.25 -29.96
N HIS A 398 2.46 -0.41 -28.97
CA HIS A 398 1.16 0.18 -28.75
C HIS A 398 1.29 1.68 -28.37
N PRO A 399 1.78 2.55 -29.29
CA PRO A 399 1.93 3.97 -28.96
C PRO A 399 0.59 4.66 -28.62
N ASP A 400 -0.53 4.11 -29.07
CA ASP A 400 -1.90 4.54 -28.75
C ASP A 400 -2.32 4.28 -27.29
N TRP A 401 -1.57 3.48 -26.54
CA TRP A 401 -1.79 3.27 -25.12
C TRP A 401 -1.24 4.40 -24.24
N PHE A 402 -0.53 5.34 -24.84
CA PHE A 402 0.20 6.35 -24.10
C PHE A 402 -0.15 7.76 -24.57
N ARG A 403 -0.05 8.68 -23.63
CA ARG A 403 -0.13 10.12 -23.90
C ARG A 403 1.26 10.68 -24.05
N THR A 404 1.39 11.57 -25.01
CA THR A 404 2.55 12.43 -25.22
C THR A 404 2.06 13.87 -25.28
N GLY A 405 2.85 14.82 -24.80
CA GLY A 405 2.38 16.21 -24.78
C GLY A 405 3.31 17.13 -24.02
N CYS A 406 2.74 18.07 -23.31
CA CYS A 406 3.51 19.05 -22.56
C CYS A 406 4.07 18.46 -21.27
N VAL A 407 5.23 18.95 -20.86
CA VAL A 407 5.87 18.60 -19.60
C VAL A 407 5.26 19.43 -18.47
N CYS A 408 4.91 18.81 -17.38
CA CYS A 408 4.33 19.45 -16.19
C CYS A 408 5.23 20.59 -15.68
N GLY A 409 4.60 21.72 -15.32
CA GLY A 409 5.31 22.91 -14.84
C GLY A 409 5.92 23.78 -15.96
N THR A 410 5.75 23.42 -17.24
CA THR A 410 6.20 24.22 -18.38
C THR A 410 5.00 24.83 -19.13
N ASN A 411 5.19 26.01 -19.76
CA ASN A 411 4.31 26.64 -20.76
C ASN A 411 2.82 26.24 -20.70
N ALA A 412 2.08 26.74 -19.74
CA ALA A 412 0.64 26.46 -19.55
C ALA A 412 0.28 25.00 -19.25
N CYS A 413 1.26 24.16 -18.92
CA CYS A 413 1.06 22.78 -18.50
C CYS A 413 1.14 22.68 -16.97
N ASP A 414 0.09 23.11 -16.30
CA ASP A 414 0.02 23.17 -14.84
C ASP A 414 -0.11 21.77 -14.20
N TRP A 415 0.66 21.50 -13.16
CA TRP A 415 0.71 20.24 -12.44
C TRP A 415 -0.65 19.78 -11.87
N THR A 416 -1.54 20.72 -11.57
CA THR A 416 -2.84 20.41 -10.97
C THR A 416 -3.92 20.35 -12.05
N ALA A 417 -3.99 21.35 -12.92
CA ALA A 417 -5.01 21.43 -13.95
C ALA A 417 -4.84 20.34 -15.03
N ARG A 418 -3.60 19.95 -15.32
CA ARG A 418 -3.24 18.95 -16.34
C ARG A 418 -2.70 17.64 -15.72
N ARG A 419 -3.03 17.35 -14.48
CA ARG A 419 -2.45 16.23 -13.71
C ARG A 419 -2.58 14.85 -14.37
N LEU A 420 -3.53 14.66 -15.28
CA LEU A 420 -3.78 13.38 -15.96
C LEU A 420 -3.16 13.29 -17.37
N ASP A 421 -2.54 14.35 -17.84
CA ASP A 421 -2.05 14.41 -19.23
C ASP A 421 -0.80 15.28 -19.43
N CYS A 422 -0.18 15.76 -18.34
CA CYS A 422 1.14 16.38 -18.42
C CYS A 422 2.23 15.38 -18.04
N LEU A 423 3.28 15.30 -18.82
CA LEU A 423 4.39 14.38 -18.66
C LEU A 423 5.36 14.84 -17.56
N PHE A 424 5.93 13.94 -16.79
CA PHE A 424 6.99 14.29 -15.83
C PHE A 424 8.28 14.69 -16.53
N ALA A 425 8.56 14.10 -17.71
CA ALA A 425 9.61 14.50 -18.63
C ALA A 425 9.20 14.12 -20.06
N ASP A 426 9.83 14.74 -21.06
CA ASP A 426 9.54 14.48 -22.49
C ASP A 426 9.86 13.05 -22.95
N TYR A 427 10.70 12.34 -22.18
CA TYR A 427 11.05 10.94 -22.40
C TYR A 427 10.22 9.96 -21.53
N LEU A 428 9.20 10.44 -20.80
CA LEU A 428 8.31 9.65 -19.94
C LEU A 428 6.85 9.79 -20.41
N PRO A 429 6.43 9.09 -21.49
CA PRO A 429 5.04 9.09 -21.90
C PRO A 429 4.14 8.46 -20.82
N ASP A 430 2.99 9.12 -20.58
CA ASP A 430 2.01 8.70 -19.58
C ASP A 430 1.12 7.56 -20.10
N VAL A 431 0.80 6.63 -19.23
CA VAL A 431 -0.15 5.54 -19.51
C VAL A 431 -1.56 6.11 -19.62
N ASN A 432 -2.23 5.83 -20.73
CA ASN A 432 -3.62 6.21 -20.95
C ASN A 432 -4.58 5.13 -20.41
N TRP A 433 -4.93 5.21 -19.14
CA TRP A 433 -5.85 4.26 -18.49
C TRP A 433 -7.28 4.30 -19.04
N GLN A 434 -7.59 5.23 -19.93
CA GLN A 434 -8.86 5.22 -20.68
C GLN A 434 -8.87 4.17 -21.81
N VAL A 435 -7.72 3.63 -22.18
CA VAL A 435 -7.60 2.54 -23.15
C VAL A 435 -7.76 1.19 -22.42
N PRO A 436 -8.85 0.44 -22.65
CA PRO A 436 -9.12 -0.79 -21.89
C PRO A 436 -8.03 -1.85 -22.03
N ALA A 437 -7.40 -1.95 -23.20
CA ALA A 437 -6.31 -2.91 -23.43
C ALA A 437 -5.06 -2.56 -22.61
N ALA A 438 -4.72 -1.28 -22.48
CA ALA A 438 -3.65 -0.83 -21.62
C ALA A 438 -3.95 -1.13 -20.14
N ALA A 439 -5.16 -0.77 -19.66
CA ALA A 439 -5.58 -1.02 -18.29
C ALA A 439 -5.52 -2.51 -17.92
N GLU A 440 -5.99 -3.39 -18.81
CA GLU A 440 -5.94 -4.86 -18.60
C GLU A 440 -4.49 -5.35 -18.59
N GLN A 441 -3.62 -4.88 -19.51
CA GLN A 441 -2.22 -5.30 -19.57
C GLN A 441 -1.43 -4.90 -18.33
N PHE A 442 -1.56 -3.65 -17.87
CA PHE A 442 -0.86 -3.21 -16.66
C PHE A 442 -1.37 -3.90 -15.39
N ALA A 443 -2.67 -4.24 -15.34
CA ALA A 443 -3.21 -5.05 -14.25
C ALA A 443 -2.70 -6.51 -14.28
N ASP A 444 -2.54 -7.09 -15.48
CA ASP A 444 -1.89 -8.40 -15.68
C ASP A 444 -0.42 -8.38 -15.26
N ASP A 445 0.29 -7.28 -15.51
CA ASP A 445 1.69 -7.12 -15.09
C ASP A 445 1.80 -7.06 -13.56
N ALA A 446 0.87 -6.39 -12.88
CA ALA A 446 0.82 -6.39 -11.43
C ALA A 446 0.63 -7.79 -10.86
N VAL A 447 -0.31 -8.57 -11.40
CA VAL A 447 -0.51 -9.98 -10.99
C VAL A 447 0.72 -10.83 -11.30
N PHE A 448 1.38 -10.62 -12.46
CA PHE A 448 2.62 -11.31 -12.78
C PHE A 448 3.69 -11.14 -11.69
N TRP A 449 3.92 -9.91 -11.22
CA TRP A 449 4.90 -9.64 -10.17
C TRP A 449 4.53 -10.29 -8.85
N LEU A 450 3.26 -10.20 -8.44
CA LEU A 450 2.74 -10.82 -7.22
C LEU A 450 2.87 -12.36 -7.24
N ASP A 451 2.57 -13.00 -8.37
CA ASP A 451 2.59 -14.47 -8.50
C ASP A 451 4.00 -15.01 -8.76
N GLN A 452 4.76 -14.39 -9.67
CA GLN A 452 6.08 -14.90 -10.09
C GLN A 452 7.15 -14.74 -9.01
N PHE A 453 7.10 -13.63 -8.26
CA PHE A 453 8.10 -13.28 -7.25
C PHE A 453 7.59 -13.36 -5.82
N ASP A 454 6.38 -13.83 -5.63
CA ASP A 454 5.76 -14.02 -4.31
C ASP A 454 5.66 -12.70 -3.48
N ILE A 455 5.50 -11.56 -4.17
CA ILE A 455 5.36 -10.22 -3.57
C ILE A 455 4.05 -10.14 -2.76
N ASP A 456 4.04 -9.37 -1.66
CA ASP A 456 2.92 -9.29 -0.71
C ASP A 456 1.99 -8.11 -0.94
N GLY A 457 2.43 -7.13 -1.71
CA GLY A 457 1.64 -5.95 -2.02
C GLY A 457 2.37 -4.97 -2.93
N LEU A 458 1.68 -3.89 -3.28
CA LEU A 458 2.22 -2.84 -4.15
C LEU A 458 2.18 -1.49 -3.43
N ARG A 459 3.24 -0.73 -3.59
CA ARG A 459 3.20 0.72 -3.47
C ARG A 459 2.96 1.28 -4.87
N VAL A 460 1.79 1.85 -5.08
CA VAL A 460 1.37 2.39 -6.37
C VAL A 460 1.88 3.82 -6.50
N ASP A 461 2.81 4.02 -7.45
CA ASP A 461 3.49 5.29 -7.67
C ASP A 461 2.55 6.32 -8.30
N ALA A 462 2.74 7.60 -7.94
CA ALA A 462 2.14 8.77 -8.58
C ALA A 462 0.62 8.67 -8.84
N VAL A 463 -0.15 8.08 -7.92
CA VAL A 463 -1.61 7.83 -8.05
C VAL A 463 -2.39 9.11 -8.34
N LYS A 464 -1.92 10.27 -7.86
CA LYS A 464 -2.53 11.57 -8.17
C LYS A 464 -2.62 11.86 -9.67
N HIS A 465 -1.73 11.29 -10.46
CA HIS A 465 -1.53 11.60 -11.89
C HIS A 465 -2.20 10.60 -12.84
N VAL A 466 -2.97 9.64 -12.31
CA VAL A 466 -3.70 8.64 -13.11
C VAL A 466 -5.21 8.73 -12.89
N GLU A 467 -5.97 8.21 -13.84
CA GLU A 467 -7.41 8.05 -13.70
C GLU A 467 -7.76 7.06 -12.59
N ASP A 468 -8.90 7.24 -11.95
CA ASP A 468 -9.41 6.30 -10.94
C ASP A 468 -9.50 4.86 -11.50
N ALA A 469 -9.79 4.72 -12.78
CA ALA A 469 -9.83 3.44 -13.50
C ALA A 469 -8.56 2.59 -13.29
N SER A 470 -7.40 3.21 -13.11
CA SER A 470 -6.13 2.51 -12.84
C SER A 470 -6.18 1.70 -11.54
N VAL A 471 -6.62 2.35 -10.46
CA VAL A 471 -6.69 1.74 -9.12
C VAL A 471 -7.76 0.65 -9.09
N TYR A 472 -8.91 0.89 -9.74
CA TYR A 472 -9.98 -0.12 -9.85
C TYR A 472 -9.53 -1.34 -10.67
N ALA A 473 -8.83 -1.13 -11.80
CA ALA A 473 -8.33 -2.23 -12.63
C ALA A 473 -7.32 -3.11 -11.87
N LEU A 474 -6.38 -2.48 -11.16
CA LEU A 474 -5.41 -3.19 -10.33
C LEU A 474 -6.12 -3.99 -9.22
N ARG A 475 -7.03 -3.35 -8.47
CA ARG A 475 -7.72 -4.00 -7.35
C ARG A 475 -8.59 -5.16 -7.80
N GLU A 476 -9.41 -4.98 -8.83
CA GLU A 476 -10.28 -6.04 -9.35
C GLU A 476 -9.47 -7.26 -9.81
N LYS A 477 -8.43 -7.03 -10.61
CA LYS A 477 -7.61 -8.12 -11.14
C LYS A 477 -6.90 -8.90 -10.03
N ILE A 478 -6.29 -8.18 -9.09
CA ILE A 478 -5.60 -8.77 -7.93
C ILE A 478 -6.61 -9.52 -7.05
N HIS A 479 -7.78 -8.95 -6.78
CA HIS A 479 -8.81 -9.60 -5.99
C HIS A 479 -9.22 -10.95 -6.58
N HIS A 480 -9.55 -10.98 -7.86
CA HIS A 480 -10.02 -12.20 -8.51
C HIS A 480 -8.92 -13.26 -8.70
N GLU A 481 -7.66 -12.87 -8.87
CA GLU A 481 -6.60 -13.83 -9.19
C GLU A 481 -5.71 -14.22 -8.00
N MET A 482 -5.64 -13.38 -6.94
CA MET A 482 -4.68 -13.58 -5.84
C MET A 482 -5.33 -13.71 -4.45
N GLU A 483 -6.60 -13.28 -4.27
CA GLU A 483 -7.21 -13.16 -2.94
C GLU A 483 -8.25 -14.26 -2.64
N ALA A 484 -8.33 -15.32 -3.42
CA ALA A 484 -9.31 -16.41 -3.24
C ALA A 484 -9.23 -17.08 -1.85
N SER A 485 -8.09 -17.03 -1.16
CA SER A 485 -7.92 -17.51 0.21
C SER A 485 -8.49 -16.61 1.29
N GLY A 486 -9.05 -15.43 0.93
CA GLY A 486 -9.50 -14.40 1.86
C GLY A 486 -8.37 -13.48 2.38
N ARG A 487 -7.13 -13.70 1.97
CA ARG A 487 -6.03 -12.78 2.27
C ARG A 487 -5.96 -11.67 1.23
N ARG A 488 -6.07 -10.44 1.71
CA ARG A 488 -6.00 -9.24 0.89
C ARG A 488 -4.53 -8.89 0.59
N VAL A 489 -4.22 -8.66 -0.69
CA VAL A 489 -2.95 -8.09 -1.15
C VAL A 489 -2.97 -6.59 -0.83
N PHE A 490 -1.95 -6.11 -0.15
CA PHE A 490 -1.90 -4.71 0.29
C PHE A 490 -1.55 -3.77 -0.85
N LEU A 491 -2.42 -2.81 -1.11
CA LEU A 491 -2.17 -1.73 -2.04
C LEU A 491 -2.10 -0.41 -1.27
N THR A 492 -0.92 0.20 -1.23
CA THR A 492 -0.73 1.55 -0.70
C THR A 492 -0.32 2.48 -1.82
N GLY A 493 -0.75 3.74 -1.79
CA GLY A 493 -0.52 4.65 -2.91
C GLY A 493 0.19 5.93 -2.52
N GLU A 494 0.72 6.61 -3.54
CA GLU A 494 1.25 7.96 -3.42
C GLU A 494 0.32 8.97 -4.08
N THR A 495 -0.36 9.77 -3.26
CA THR A 495 -1.09 10.94 -3.71
C THR A 495 -0.46 12.17 -3.08
N ALA A 496 0.57 12.72 -3.73
CA ALA A 496 1.35 13.84 -3.22
C ALA A 496 0.47 15.10 -3.09
N MET A 497 0.18 15.48 -1.86
CA MET A 497 -0.62 16.64 -1.49
C MET A 497 0.15 17.50 -0.49
N GLY A 498 -0.21 18.77 -0.40
CA GLY A 498 0.38 19.71 0.56
C GLY A 498 -0.36 19.75 1.91
N TRP A 499 -0.07 20.78 2.65
CA TRP A 499 -0.75 21.16 3.86
C TRP A 499 -0.72 22.69 4.00
N ASN A 500 -1.82 23.28 4.44
CA ASN A 500 -1.94 24.71 4.68
C ASN A 500 -1.97 24.98 6.20
N ASP A 501 -1.25 26.00 6.66
CA ASP A 501 -1.16 26.36 8.09
C ASP A 501 -2.45 27.04 8.58
N CYS A 502 -3.52 26.27 8.59
CA CYS A 502 -4.87 26.63 9.03
C CYS A 502 -5.56 25.37 9.58
N GLY A 503 -6.82 25.45 9.96
CA GLY A 503 -7.53 24.27 10.51
C GLY A 503 -7.83 23.18 9.47
N VAL A 504 -8.46 22.09 9.92
CA VAL A 504 -8.85 20.96 9.06
C VAL A 504 -9.71 21.40 7.87
N ALA A 505 -10.61 22.35 8.07
CA ALA A 505 -11.55 22.83 7.04
C ALA A 505 -10.87 23.36 5.77
N CYS A 506 -9.72 23.97 5.88
CA CYS A 506 -8.98 24.49 4.73
C CYS A 506 -8.02 23.47 4.09
N ASN A 507 -7.94 22.26 4.65
CA ASN A 507 -7.19 21.13 4.12
C ASN A 507 -8.10 19.99 3.60
N GLN A 508 -9.41 20.27 3.45
CA GLN A 508 -10.37 19.26 2.99
C GLN A 508 -10.13 18.80 1.55
N SER A 509 -9.59 19.68 0.70
CA SER A 509 -9.23 19.30 -0.68
C SER A 509 -8.08 18.29 -0.72
N GLU A 510 -7.11 18.45 0.19
CA GLU A 510 -5.97 17.55 0.33
C GLU A 510 -6.41 16.17 0.81
N TYR A 511 -7.17 16.13 1.91
CA TYR A 511 -7.77 14.89 2.41
C TYR A 511 -8.70 14.24 1.38
N GLY A 512 -9.56 15.03 0.73
CA GLY A 512 -10.50 14.53 -0.29
C GLY A 512 -9.78 13.92 -1.51
N THR A 513 -8.68 14.51 -1.95
CA THR A 513 -7.88 13.98 -3.06
C THR A 513 -7.21 12.66 -2.70
N ILE A 514 -6.66 12.54 -1.49
CA ILE A 514 -6.07 11.30 -1.00
C ILE A 514 -7.16 10.23 -0.82
N ASN A 515 -8.29 10.57 -0.19
CA ASN A 515 -9.40 9.66 0.06
C ASN A 515 -10.03 9.09 -1.22
N ARG A 516 -9.98 9.84 -2.32
CA ARG A 516 -10.58 9.46 -3.61
C ARG A 516 -10.18 8.05 -4.08
N TYR A 517 -8.95 7.65 -3.80
CA TYR A 517 -8.40 6.38 -4.28
C TYR A 517 -8.49 5.24 -3.25
N MET A 518 -8.95 5.53 -2.02
CA MET A 518 -9.01 4.55 -0.93
C MET A 518 -10.39 3.89 -0.81
N GLY A 519 -10.40 2.66 -0.34
CA GLY A 519 -11.62 1.93 -0.03
C GLY A 519 -11.58 0.46 -0.44
N PRO A 520 -12.68 -0.26 -0.28
CA PRO A 520 -12.76 -1.69 -0.58
C PRO A 520 -12.40 -2.05 -2.04
N LEU A 521 -12.78 -1.16 -2.96
CA LEU A 521 -12.55 -1.30 -4.40
C LEU A 521 -11.28 -0.55 -4.88
N GLY A 522 -10.50 -0.01 -3.97
CA GLY A 522 -9.32 0.80 -4.25
C GLY A 522 -8.12 0.39 -3.42
N LEU A 523 -7.36 1.40 -3.00
CA LEU A 523 -6.18 1.24 -2.14
C LEU A 523 -6.60 0.97 -0.69
N ASP A 524 -5.77 0.20 0.02
CA ASP A 524 -5.94 -0.10 1.45
C ASP A 524 -5.44 1.03 2.34
N GLY A 525 -4.58 1.90 1.81
CA GLY A 525 -4.02 3.04 2.50
C GLY A 525 -3.18 3.90 1.56
N GLN A 526 -2.63 4.97 2.10
CA GLN A 526 -1.74 5.87 1.37
C GLN A 526 -0.70 6.50 2.30
N PHE A 527 0.31 7.13 1.72
CA PHE A 527 1.23 8.00 2.47
C PHE A 527 0.48 9.20 3.02
N ASP A 528 0.69 9.50 4.30
CA ASP A 528 0.02 10.60 4.98
C ASP A 528 0.73 11.92 4.73
N PHE A 529 0.53 12.49 3.55
CA PHE A 529 1.16 13.73 3.13
C PHE A 529 0.74 14.93 3.98
N VAL A 530 -0.53 14.98 4.40
CA VAL A 530 -1.03 16.09 5.22
C VAL A 530 -0.33 16.08 6.58
N LEU A 531 -0.21 14.92 7.22
CA LEU A 531 0.51 14.76 8.47
C LEU A 531 2.02 15.03 8.31
N TYR A 532 2.62 14.56 7.22
CA TYR A 532 4.03 14.80 6.92
C TYR A 532 4.35 16.30 6.84
N HIS A 533 3.57 17.07 6.09
CA HIS A 533 3.80 18.50 5.93
C HIS A 533 3.44 19.31 7.18
N SER A 534 2.48 18.85 7.98
CA SER A 534 2.05 19.58 9.18
C SER A 534 2.96 19.35 10.40
N VAL A 535 3.52 18.17 10.61
CA VAL A 535 4.16 17.81 11.90
C VAL A 535 5.68 17.66 11.85
N PRO A 536 6.29 16.73 11.10
CA PRO A 536 7.71 16.43 11.19
C PRO A 536 8.63 17.65 11.12
N VAL A 537 8.49 18.43 10.07
CA VAL A 537 9.36 19.59 9.87
C VAL A 537 8.99 20.73 10.84
N ARG A 538 7.70 21.00 11.02
CA ARG A 538 7.22 22.16 11.80
C ARG A 538 7.44 21.97 13.30
N THR A 539 7.05 20.80 13.83
CA THR A 539 7.14 20.55 15.28
C THR A 539 8.54 20.07 15.68
N PHE A 540 9.07 19.09 14.97
CA PHE A 540 10.29 18.45 15.45
C PHE A 540 11.57 19.03 14.84
N ALA A 541 11.66 19.25 13.53
CA ALA A 541 12.88 19.76 12.91
C ALA A 541 13.11 21.23 13.23
N HIS A 542 12.14 22.09 12.99
CA HIS A 542 12.26 23.53 13.21
C HIS A 542 11.84 23.95 14.62
N GLY A 543 10.75 23.36 15.15
CA GLY A 543 10.21 23.71 16.47
C GLY A 543 9.44 25.02 16.48
N ASP A 544 8.85 25.42 15.35
CA ASP A 544 7.97 26.57 15.23
C ASP A 544 6.51 26.25 15.58
N LYS A 545 6.21 24.98 15.79
CA LYS A 545 4.95 24.44 16.32
C LYS A 545 5.23 23.52 17.51
N GLY A 546 4.37 23.55 18.52
CA GLY A 546 4.52 22.71 19.71
C GLY A 546 3.95 21.29 19.56
N LEU A 547 4.05 20.50 20.62
CA LEU A 547 3.52 19.13 20.66
C LEU A 547 1.98 19.09 20.67
N ILE A 548 1.32 20.14 21.11
CA ILE A 548 -0.14 20.30 20.96
C ILE A 548 -0.56 20.30 19.49
N HIS A 549 0.24 20.89 18.62
CA HIS A 549 0.03 20.87 17.17
C HIS A 549 0.22 19.46 16.60
N ALA A 550 1.24 18.72 17.05
CA ALA A 550 1.46 17.36 16.64
C ALA A 550 0.30 16.43 17.06
N ASP A 551 -0.22 16.57 18.28
CA ASP A 551 -1.40 15.85 18.74
C ASP A 551 -2.64 16.15 17.90
N PHE A 552 -2.88 17.44 17.61
CA PHE A 552 -4.02 17.88 16.80
C PHE A 552 -4.01 17.20 15.41
N TRP A 553 -2.88 17.26 14.69
CA TRP A 553 -2.81 16.71 13.33
C TRP A 553 -2.73 15.19 13.33
N SER A 554 -2.17 14.55 14.36
CA SER A 554 -2.26 13.08 14.52
C SER A 554 -3.72 12.61 14.64
N LYS A 555 -4.57 13.34 15.37
CA LYS A 555 -6.01 13.05 15.47
C LYS A 555 -6.74 13.36 14.17
N ALA A 556 -6.46 14.51 13.56
CA ALA A 556 -7.06 14.89 12.28
C ALA A 556 -6.79 13.82 11.20
N SER A 557 -5.58 13.26 11.15
CA SER A 557 -5.26 12.15 10.26
C SER A 557 -6.17 10.94 10.48
N LEU A 558 -6.44 10.57 11.72
CA LEU A 558 -7.31 9.43 12.05
C LEU A 558 -8.79 9.69 11.72
N GLU A 559 -9.22 10.95 11.80
CA GLU A 559 -10.62 11.34 11.62
C GLU A 559 -10.98 11.65 10.16
N GLN A 560 -10.03 12.13 9.37
CA GLN A 560 -10.29 12.63 8.02
C GLN A 560 -10.12 11.58 6.93
N TYR A 561 -9.34 10.54 7.16
CA TYR A 561 -9.16 9.48 6.19
C TYR A 561 -10.29 8.44 6.23
N THR A 562 -10.46 7.74 5.11
CA THR A 562 -11.45 6.66 4.96
C THR A 562 -11.33 5.65 6.09
N GLN A 563 -12.42 5.36 6.76
CA GLN A 563 -12.45 4.43 7.90
C GLN A 563 -11.93 3.05 7.48
N GLY A 564 -11.06 2.48 8.32
CA GLY A 564 -10.44 1.18 8.06
C GLY A 564 -9.19 1.23 7.20
N SER A 565 -8.83 2.39 6.61
CA SER A 565 -7.57 2.54 5.87
C SER A 565 -6.35 2.37 6.77
N VAL A 566 -5.25 1.89 6.21
CA VAL A 566 -3.95 1.76 6.87
C VAL A 566 -3.02 2.83 6.31
N MET A 567 -3.05 4.02 6.92
CA MET A 567 -2.20 5.13 6.51
C MET A 567 -0.74 4.88 6.87
N THR A 568 0.15 5.46 6.08
CA THR A 568 1.60 5.37 6.26
C THR A 568 2.15 6.74 6.69
N PRO A 569 2.24 7.03 8.01
CA PRO A 569 2.93 8.21 8.50
C PRO A 569 4.45 8.07 8.28
N TYR A 570 5.13 9.20 8.02
CA TYR A 570 6.58 9.24 7.76
C TYR A 570 7.19 10.59 8.14
N ILE A 571 8.51 10.63 8.29
CA ILE A 571 9.27 11.86 8.58
C ILE A 571 10.25 12.23 7.46
N GLY A 572 10.42 11.36 6.49
CA GLY A 572 11.26 11.53 5.31
C GLY A 572 11.04 10.39 4.32
N SER A 573 11.41 10.63 3.06
CA SER A 573 11.36 9.66 1.98
C SER A 573 12.48 9.92 0.96
N HIS A 574 12.53 9.13 -0.09
CA HIS A 574 13.47 9.33 -1.20
C HIS A 574 13.22 10.63 -2.01
N ASP A 575 12.05 11.25 -1.85
CA ASP A 575 11.65 12.50 -2.55
C ASP A 575 11.79 13.75 -1.70
N THR A 576 12.21 13.60 -0.44
CA THR A 576 12.33 14.73 0.49
C THR A 576 13.76 14.85 1.01
N SER A 577 14.16 16.05 1.40
CA SER A 577 15.42 16.22 2.16
C SER A 577 15.36 15.39 3.44
N ARG A 578 16.51 14.88 3.89
CA ARG A 578 16.63 14.14 5.14
C ARG A 578 16.20 14.99 6.33
N PHE A 579 15.52 14.37 7.29
CA PHE A 579 15.02 15.07 8.49
C PHE A 579 16.13 15.82 9.25
N VAL A 580 17.29 15.18 9.42
CA VAL A 580 18.46 15.77 10.10
C VAL A 580 18.95 17.03 9.38
N THR A 581 18.86 17.07 8.05
CA THR A 581 19.18 18.26 7.26
C THR A 581 18.20 19.39 7.52
N PHE A 582 16.87 19.13 7.53
CA PHE A 582 15.89 20.14 7.92
C PHE A 582 16.19 20.72 9.32
N ALA A 583 16.49 19.84 10.29
CA ALA A 583 16.82 20.25 11.64
C ALA A 583 18.13 21.06 11.73
N SER A 584 19.10 20.81 10.85
CA SER A 584 20.36 21.56 10.78
C SER A 584 20.18 23.00 10.29
N TYR A 585 19.21 23.20 9.39
CA TYR A 585 18.94 24.51 8.78
C TYR A 585 17.78 25.26 9.45
N ARG A 586 17.34 24.83 10.63
CA ARG A 586 16.29 25.51 11.39
C ARG A 586 16.57 26.99 11.59
N GLY A 587 15.55 27.81 11.52
CA GLY A 587 15.65 29.26 11.66
C GLY A 587 16.30 29.99 10.48
N GLN A 588 16.69 29.30 9.42
CA GLN A 588 17.22 29.91 8.20
C GLN A 588 16.11 30.00 7.14
N SER A 589 16.04 31.15 6.45
CA SER A 589 15.15 31.31 5.30
C SER A 589 15.52 30.32 4.20
N GLY A 590 14.52 29.60 3.64
CA GLY A 590 14.74 28.57 2.64
C GLY A 590 15.48 27.32 3.14
N ALA A 591 15.54 27.12 4.47
CA ALA A 591 16.22 25.97 5.08
C ALA A 591 15.69 24.61 4.60
N TRP A 592 14.43 24.54 4.24
CA TRP A 592 13.72 23.37 3.71
C TRP A 592 13.69 23.34 2.17
N ASP A 593 14.05 24.47 1.52
CA ASP A 593 14.12 24.57 0.05
C ASP A 593 15.54 24.24 -0.45
N ARG A 594 16.01 23.04 -0.14
CA ARG A 594 17.29 22.51 -0.67
C ARG A 594 17.12 21.82 -2.02
N GLY A 595 15.93 21.96 -2.64
CA GLY A 595 15.58 21.38 -3.92
C GLY A 595 16.00 22.21 -5.13
N THR A 596 16.47 23.45 -4.97
CA THR A 596 16.92 24.25 -6.12
C THR A 596 18.13 23.60 -6.82
N PRO A 597 18.26 23.73 -8.13
CA PRO A 597 19.41 23.18 -8.87
C PRO A 597 20.76 23.59 -8.27
N GLY A 598 20.87 24.82 -7.76
CA GLY A 598 22.08 25.29 -7.08
C GLY A 598 22.42 24.48 -5.83
N ASN A 599 21.43 24.17 -5.00
CA ASN A 599 21.60 23.39 -3.78
C ASN A 599 21.80 21.90 -4.08
N LYS A 600 21.10 21.36 -5.08
CA LYS A 600 21.24 19.95 -5.47
C LYS A 600 22.62 19.61 -6.01
N TRP A 601 23.13 20.43 -6.92
CA TRP A 601 24.30 20.09 -7.74
C TRP A 601 25.58 20.79 -7.31
N PHE A 602 25.50 22.04 -6.82
CA PHE A 602 26.69 22.86 -6.57
C PHE A 602 26.98 23.10 -5.09
N SER A 603 25.98 23.01 -4.22
CA SER A 603 26.10 23.24 -2.79
C SER A 603 25.27 22.24 -1.97
N PRO A 604 25.53 20.93 -2.07
CA PRO A 604 24.76 19.92 -1.34
C PRO A 604 24.90 20.09 0.17
N ALA A 605 23.86 19.71 0.90
CA ALA A 605 23.88 19.72 2.36
C ALA A 605 24.89 18.71 2.90
N GLY A 606 25.72 19.14 3.82
CA GLY A 606 26.69 18.30 4.56
C GLY A 606 26.13 17.79 5.90
N PRO A 607 26.95 17.06 6.66
CA PRO A 607 26.57 16.58 7.98
C PRO A 607 26.30 17.73 8.95
N PRO A 608 25.43 17.52 9.98
CA PRO A 608 25.21 18.50 11.04
C PRO A 608 26.50 18.92 11.75
N GLY A 609 26.59 20.21 12.09
CA GLY A 609 27.75 20.74 12.83
C GLY A 609 27.72 20.47 14.35
N ASP A 610 26.58 20.04 14.88
CA ASP A 610 26.35 19.76 16.30
C ASP A 610 25.37 18.62 16.54
N ALA A 611 25.10 18.25 17.79
CA ALA A 611 24.25 17.15 18.19
C ALA A 611 22.74 17.46 18.16
N GLU A 612 22.35 18.74 18.09
CA GLU A 612 20.95 19.17 18.21
C GLU A 612 20.04 18.61 17.10
N PRO A 613 20.43 18.58 15.79
CA PRO A 613 19.65 17.96 14.76
C PRO A 613 19.35 16.48 15.00
N TYR A 614 20.31 15.74 15.54
CA TYR A 614 20.13 14.33 15.89
C TYR A 614 19.21 14.15 17.10
N ALA A 615 19.27 15.03 18.10
CA ALA A 615 18.34 15.00 19.23
C ALA A 615 16.91 15.25 18.79
N ARG A 616 16.70 16.19 17.86
CA ARG A 616 15.39 16.45 17.21
C ARG A 616 14.91 15.27 16.39
N HIS A 617 15.81 14.61 15.69
CA HIS A 617 15.49 13.42 14.91
C HIS A 617 15.04 12.26 15.80
N ARG A 618 15.73 12.03 16.93
CA ARG A 618 15.38 10.98 17.89
C ARG A 618 13.97 11.14 18.45
N ILE A 619 13.54 12.37 18.79
CA ILE A 619 12.18 12.59 19.28
C ILE A 619 11.14 12.47 18.17
N ALA A 620 11.47 12.84 16.93
CA ALA A 620 10.62 12.62 15.77
C ALA A 620 10.43 11.13 15.47
N LEU A 621 11.49 10.32 15.58
CA LEU A 621 11.40 8.85 15.46
C LEU A 621 10.53 8.23 16.54
N ALA A 622 10.65 8.71 17.80
CA ALA A 622 9.81 8.24 18.90
C ALA A 622 8.33 8.55 18.66
N TRP A 623 8.02 9.75 18.15
CA TRP A 623 6.68 10.09 17.71
C TRP A 623 6.22 9.19 16.56
N LEU A 624 7.00 9.06 15.49
CA LEU A 624 6.66 8.29 14.28
C LEU A 624 6.35 6.83 14.60
N LEU A 625 7.27 6.12 15.30
CA LEU A 625 7.14 4.67 15.52
C LEU A 625 6.05 4.33 16.53
N THR A 626 5.46 5.32 17.19
CA THR A 626 4.31 5.15 18.11
C THR A 626 2.98 5.59 17.51
N GLN A 627 2.97 6.12 16.26
CA GLN A 627 1.74 6.47 15.56
C GLN A 627 0.94 5.23 15.13
N PRO A 628 -0.40 5.37 14.99
CA PRO A 628 -1.26 4.38 14.32
C PRO A 628 -0.88 4.22 12.84
N GLY A 629 -1.36 3.13 12.22
CA GLY A 629 -1.09 2.81 10.82
C GLY A 629 0.18 2.00 10.64
N ALA A 630 0.76 2.05 9.44
CA ALA A 630 2.01 1.38 9.07
C ALA A 630 3.13 2.42 8.86
N PRO A 631 3.83 2.87 9.92
CA PRO A 631 4.87 3.88 9.80
C PRO A 631 5.97 3.50 8.82
N LEU A 632 6.49 4.49 8.10
CA LEU A 632 7.60 4.34 7.17
C LEU A 632 8.90 4.84 7.78
N LEU A 633 9.92 4.00 7.70
CA LEU A 633 11.32 4.35 7.96
C LEU A 633 12.08 4.33 6.63
N TYR A 634 12.54 5.47 6.17
CA TYR A 634 13.38 5.56 4.97
C TYR A 634 14.81 5.11 5.34
N TYR A 635 15.45 4.26 4.53
CA TYR A 635 16.80 3.75 4.82
C TYR A 635 17.76 4.89 5.18
N GLY A 636 18.54 4.70 6.23
CA GLY A 636 19.42 5.73 6.78
C GLY A 636 18.78 6.61 7.86
N ASP A 637 17.45 6.72 7.92
CA ASP A 637 16.80 7.47 8.99
C ASP A 637 16.94 6.75 10.35
N GLU A 638 17.19 5.43 10.36
CA GLU A 638 17.43 4.67 11.58
C GLU A 638 18.66 5.14 12.37
N TYR A 639 19.61 5.80 11.70
CA TYR A 639 20.77 6.41 12.36
C TYR A 639 20.83 7.94 12.17
N GLY A 640 19.93 8.54 11.39
CA GLY A 640 19.90 9.97 11.14
C GLY A 640 20.86 10.40 10.03
N ASP A 641 20.75 9.77 8.87
CA ASP A 641 21.49 10.18 7.68
C ASP A 641 21.11 11.60 7.25
N PHE A 642 22.00 12.27 6.53
CA PHE A 642 21.83 13.66 6.10
C PHE A 642 21.85 13.76 4.57
N GLY A 643 21.33 14.83 4.04
CA GLY A 643 21.29 15.14 2.62
C GLY A 643 20.13 16.08 2.29
N GLY A 644 20.33 16.95 1.31
CA GLY A 644 19.31 17.85 0.76
C GLY A 644 18.33 17.10 -0.13
N ALA A 645 17.70 17.82 -1.05
CA ALA A 645 16.79 17.18 -2.01
C ALA A 645 17.53 16.23 -2.96
N ASP A 646 16.76 15.34 -3.61
CA ASP A 646 17.25 14.42 -4.64
C ASP A 646 18.25 15.08 -5.61
N PRO A 647 19.46 14.48 -5.84
CA PRO A 647 19.93 13.16 -5.38
C PRO A 647 20.71 13.15 -4.06
N ASN A 648 20.78 14.25 -3.31
CA ASN A 648 21.61 14.35 -2.10
C ASN A 648 21.10 13.53 -0.93
N ASN A 649 19.78 13.33 -0.85
CA ASN A 649 19.10 12.50 0.16
C ASN A 649 19.28 10.99 -0.08
N ARG A 650 19.94 10.60 -1.19
CA ARG A 650 20.10 9.22 -1.68
C ARG A 650 21.55 8.77 -1.60
N SER A 651 22.19 8.99 -0.44
CA SER A 651 23.52 8.45 -0.11
C SER A 651 23.48 6.94 0.03
N MET A 652 24.65 6.28 -0.05
CA MET A 652 24.78 4.86 0.26
C MET A 652 24.46 4.59 1.72
N TRP A 653 23.71 3.54 2.00
CA TRP A 653 23.49 3.05 3.36
C TRP A 653 24.81 2.74 4.07
N ARG A 654 24.88 3.02 5.36
CA ARG A 654 26.09 2.88 6.16
C ARG A 654 25.93 1.90 7.32
N GLY A 655 26.80 0.92 7.38
CA GLY A 655 26.86 0.00 8.51
C GLY A 655 27.34 0.68 9.80
N LYS A 656 26.97 0.11 10.96
CA LYS A 656 27.25 0.66 12.30
C LYS A 656 28.69 1.12 12.54
N ALA A 657 29.67 0.43 11.97
CA ALA A 657 31.11 0.73 12.17
C ALA A 657 31.54 2.10 11.60
N THR A 658 30.77 2.65 10.65
CA THR A 658 31.06 3.93 9.98
C THR A 658 30.27 5.11 10.54
N LEU A 659 29.37 4.86 11.50
CA LEU A 659 28.51 5.88 12.09
C LEU A 659 29.22 6.70 13.17
N SER A 660 28.96 8.01 13.19
CA SER A 660 29.40 8.91 14.27
C SER A 660 28.72 8.54 15.61
N ALA A 661 29.21 9.12 16.70
CA ALA A 661 28.66 8.87 18.03
C ALA A 661 27.16 9.24 18.13
N GLU A 662 26.72 10.33 17.50
CA GLU A 662 25.30 10.76 17.52
C GLU A 662 24.44 9.84 16.65
N GLU A 663 24.93 9.40 15.50
CA GLU A 663 24.26 8.42 14.66
C GLU A 663 24.11 7.06 15.37
N GLN A 664 25.14 6.62 16.09
CA GLN A 664 25.05 5.39 16.89
C GLN A 664 24.01 5.48 18.01
N LYS A 665 23.93 6.62 18.70
CA LYS A 665 22.87 6.88 19.71
C LYS A 665 21.48 6.81 19.08
N THR A 666 21.32 7.38 17.89
CA THR A 666 20.06 7.35 17.15
C THR A 666 19.69 5.91 16.77
N LEU A 667 20.64 5.15 16.23
CA LEU A 667 20.43 3.74 15.88
C LEU A 667 20.00 2.89 17.09
N VAL A 668 20.63 3.11 18.26
CA VAL A 668 20.26 2.41 19.50
C VAL A 668 18.83 2.71 19.90
N LEU A 669 18.40 3.97 19.84
CA LEU A 669 17.02 4.35 20.15
C LEU A 669 16.04 3.77 19.12
N THR A 670 16.36 3.82 17.84
CA THR A 670 15.49 3.28 16.77
C THR A 670 15.26 1.78 16.96
N LYS A 671 16.30 1.02 17.29
CA LYS A 671 16.16 -0.41 17.63
C LYS A 671 15.26 -0.64 18.85
N ALA A 672 15.40 0.18 19.90
CA ALA A 672 14.55 0.08 21.07
C ALA A 672 13.08 0.41 20.76
N LEU A 673 12.82 1.42 19.93
CA LEU A 673 11.49 1.80 19.47
C LEU A 673 10.85 0.69 18.60
N GLY A 674 11.61 0.17 17.62
CA GLY A 674 11.16 -0.92 16.76
C GLY A 674 10.81 -2.18 17.55
N LYS A 675 11.68 -2.56 18.50
CA LYS A 675 11.42 -3.66 19.44
C LYS A 675 10.16 -3.43 20.28
N ALA A 676 9.99 -2.24 20.86
CA ALA A 676 8.81 -1.89 21.64
C ALA A 676 7.54 -2.00 20.78
N ARG A 677 7.57 -1.52 19.52
CA ARG A 677 6.45 -1.65 18.59
C ARG A 677 6.15 -3.12 18.26
N ALA A 678 7.17 -3.93 18.00
CA ALA A 678 7.02 -5.35 17.67
C ALA A 678 6.41 -6.14 18.85
N GLU A 679 6.83 -5.86 20.09
CA GLU A 679 6.39 -6.56 21.29
C GLU A 679 5.02 -6.09 21.84
N LEU A 680 4.64 -4.83 21.60
CA LEU A 680 3.44 -4.24 22.18
C LEU A 680 2.30 -4.13 21.16
N PRO A 681 1.30 -5.03 21.18
CA PRO A 681 0.12 -4.92 20.31
C PRO A 681 -0.58 -3.57 20.42
N ALA A 682 -0.53 -2.93 21.57
CA ALA A 682 -1.07 -1.59 21.78
C ALA A 682 -0.47 -0.55 20.81
N LEU A 683 0.84 -0.58 20.54
CA LEU A 683 1.49 0.34 19.59
C LEU A 683 1.16 0.03 18.12
N ARG A 684 0.88 -1.24 17.82
CA ARG A 684 0.56 -1.69 16.46
C ARG A 684 -0.92 -1.45 16.13
N ARG A 685 -1.83 -1.94 16.98
CA ARG A 685 -3.27 -2.09 16.70
C ARG A 685 -4.17 -1.24 17.58
N GLY A 686 -3.61 -0.59 18.63
CA GLY A 686 -4.41 0.17 19.59
C GLY A 686 -4.87 1.52 19.03
N ASP A 687 -6.00 2.01 19.55
CA ASP A 687 -6.50 3.35 19.28
C ASP A 687 -5.59 4.42 19.88
N TYR A 688 -5.57 5.59 19.29
CA TYR A 688 -4.85 6.75 19.80
C TYR A 688 -5.75 7.59 20.69
N ARG A 689 -5.27 7.93 21.88
CA ARG A 689 -6.00 8.79 22.83
C ARG A 689 -5.05 9.74 23.52
N THR A 690 -5.26 11.03 23.36
CA THR A 690 -4.54 12.08 24.08
C THR A 690 -4.82 11.97 25.58
N VAL A 691 -3.78 12.01 26.41
CA VAL A 691 -3.84 12.10 27.86
C VAL A 691 -3.48 13.51 28.32
N LEU A 692 -2.40 14.09 27.74
CA LEU A 692 -1.96 15.46 28.00
C LEU A 692 -1.30 15.98 26.72
N ALA A 693 -1.65 17.20 26.32
CA ALA A 693 -1.00 17.90 25.20
C ALA A 693 -0.70 19.34 25.59
N GLU A 694 0.56 19.71 25.61
CA GLU A 694 1.10 21.02 25.88
C GLU A 694 2.14 21.40 24.80
N GLU A 695 2.66 22.62 24.83
CA GLU A 695 3.60 23.08 23.81
C GLU A 695 4.87 22.21 23.72
N ASP A 696 5.41 21.80 24.87
CA ASP A 696 6.66 21.03 24.96
C ASP A 696 6.51 19.64 25.58
N ALA A 697 5.27 19.17 25.85
CA ALA A 697 4.98 17.86 26.41
C ALA A 697 3.74 17.25 25.77
N LEU A 698 3.83 15.95 25.47
CA LEU A 698 2.71 15.16 24.97
C LEU A 698 2.71 13.78 25.68
N VAL A 699 1.55 13.43 26.24
CA VAL A 699 1.29 12.06 26.69
C VAL A 699 0.04 11.55 26.00
N PHE A 700 0.15 10.40 25.36
CA PHE A 700 -1.00 9.72 24.76
C PHE A 700 -0.98 8.24 25.07
N ALA A 701 -2.14 7.63 25.06
CA ALA A 701 -2.33 6.19 25.22
C ALA A 701 -2.61 5.53 23.88
N ARG A 702 -2.09 4.33 23.70
CA ARG A 702 -2.48 3.38 22.66
C ARG A 702 -3.16 2.21 23.34
N THR A 703 -4.40 1.87 22.97
CA THR A 703 -5.18 0.83 23.64
C THR A 703 -5.89 -0.06 22.64
N THR A 704 -5.68 -1.38 22.71
CA THR A 704 -6.39 -2.35 21.88
C THR A 704 -7.80 -2.62 22.41
N SER A 705 -8.67 -3.19 21.59
CA SER A 705 -10.03 -3.56 21.98
C SER A 705 -10.07 -4.57 23.15
N ASP A 706 -9.03 -5.42 23.30
CA ASP A 706 -8.87 -6.35 24.42
C ASP A 706 -8.17 -5.71 25.66
N GLY A 707 -7.96 -4.40 25.65
CA GLY A 707 -7.50 -3.63 26.80
C GLY A 707 -5.98 -3.57 27.01
N LYS A 708 -5.15 -4.09 26.10
CA LYS A 708 -3.70 -3.90 26.19
C LYS A 708 -3.37 -2.43 25.97
N THR A 709 -2.64 -1.82 26.90
CA THR A 709 -2.39 -0.37 26.90
C THR A 709 -0.90 -0.08 26.98
N ALA A 710 -0.45 0.92 26.22
CA ALA A 710 0.85 1.56 26.31
C ALA A 710 0.65 3.07 26.44
N LEU A 711 1.37 3.71 27.36
CA LEU A 711 1.47 5.17 27.48
C LEU A 711 2.76 5.63 26.81
N VAL A 712 2.65 6.59 25.92
CA VAL A 712 3.78 7.23 25.23
C VAL A 712 3.90 8.64 25.78
N ALA A 713 5.09 9.01 26.25
CA ALA A 713 5.40 10.36 26.73
C ALA A 713 6.55 10.95 25.95
N LEU A 714 6.38 12.20 25.46
CA LEU A 714 7.36 12.92 24.65
C LEU A 714 7.57 14.32 25.25
N THR A 715 8.80 14.82 25.17
CA THR A 715 9.10 16.23 25.43
C THR A 715 10.07 16.81 24.42
N THR A 716 9.77 17.99 23.90
CA THR A 716 10.69 18.80 23.07
C THR A 716 11.52 19.78 23.88
N ASN A 717 11.32 19.85 25.19
CA ASN A 717 12.11 20.70 26.09
C ASN A 717 13.59 20.24 26.09
N PRO A 718 14.56 21.11 25.80
CA PRO A 718 15.98 20.73 25.74
C PRO A 718 16.57 20.35 27.11
N SER A 719 15.98 20.83 28.20
CA SER A 719 16.46 20.58 29.59
C SER A 719 15.79 19.38 30.25
N GLY A 720 14.86 18.72 29.55
CA GLY A 720 14.00 17.68 30.12
C GLY A 720 12.85 18.26 30.97
N ARG A 721 11.98 17.37 31.43
CA ARG A 721 10.77 17.78 32.13
C ARG A 721 10.18 16.63 32.93
N THR A 722 9.61 16.94 34.12
CA THR A 722 8.67 16.06 34.81
C THR A 722 7.25 16.39 34.41
N ILE A 723 6.53 15.41 33.90
CA ILE A 723 5.15 15.51 33.40
C ILE A 723 4.25 14.79 34.38
N THR A 724 3.24 15.47 34.93
CA THR A 724 2.18 14.86 35.71
C THR A 724 0.92 14.78 34.86
N ALA A 725 0.44 13.56 34.57
CA ALA A 725 -0.68 13.35 33.68
C ALA A 725 -1.80 12.52 34.36
N THR A 726 -3.03 13.02 34.29
CA THR A 726 -4.22 12.31 34.80
C THR A 726 -4.79 11.42 33.70
N LEU A 727 -4.85 10.12 33.98
CA LEU A 727 -5.32 9.10 33.02
C LEU A 727 -6.86 9.12 32.94
N PRO A 728 -7.46 9.22 31.75
CA PRO A 728 -8.90 9.11 31.55
C PRO A 728 -9.48 7.83 32.19
N VAL A 729 -10.66 7.92 32.79
CA VAL A 729 -11.34 6.75 33.44
C VAL A 729 -11.59 5.59 32.47
N SER A 730 -11.71 5.90 31.19
CA SER A 730 -11.89 4.90 30.13
C SER A 730 -10.62 4.10 29.78
N LEU A 731 -9.43 4.50 30.25
CA LEU A 731 -8.23 3.69 30.06
C LEU A 731 -8.23 2.51 31.03
N PRO A 732 -8.01 1.27 30.56
CA PRO A 732 -8.03 0.06 31.38
C PRO A 732 -6.72 -0.11 32.18
N VAL A 733 -6.39 0.89 33.00
CA VAL A 733 -5.19 0.92 33.84
C VAL A 733 -5.64 1.09 35.28
N ALA A 734 -5.25 0.16 36.13
CA ALA A 734 -5.68 0.14 37.54
C ALA A 734 -4.84 1.08 38.42
N ASN A 735 -5.45 1.57 39.51
CA ASN A 735 -4.71 2.27 40.56
C ASN A 735 -3.73 1.29 41.26
N GLY A 736 -2.51 1.73 41.54
CA GLY A 736 -1.41 0.89 42.03
C GLY A 736 -0.68 0.11 40.93
N GLN A 737 -1.15 0.11 39.71
CA GLN A 737 -0.49 -0.59 38.61
C GLN A 737 0.87 0.03 38.30
N LYS A 738 1.88 -0.82 38.16
CA LYS A 738 3.22 -0.44 37.71
C LYS A 738 3.35 -0.63 36.23
N LEU A 739 3.85 0.39 35.53
CA LEU A 739 4.11 0.39 34.11
C LEU A 739 5.62 0.55 33.89
N LYS A 740 6.24 -0.40 33.19
CA LYS A 740 7.68 -0.41 32.92
C LYS A 740 8.01 0.42 31.69
N ASN A 741 9.10 1.17 31.74
CA ASN A 741 9.63 1.85 30.58
C ASN A 741 10.22 0.83 29.59
N ARG A 742 9.77 0.88 28.34
CA ARG A 742 10.19 -0.03 27.26
C ARG A 742 11.35 0.52 26.44
N LEU A 743 11.72 1.79 26.62
CA LEU A 743 12.88 2.41 25.93
C LEU A 743 14.13 2.48 26.82
N GLY A 744 14.02 2.10 28.08
CA GLY A 744 15.12 2.16 29.04
C GLY A 744 14.77 1.53 30.37
N THR A 745 15.44 1.96 31.41
CA THR A 745 15.17 1.51 32.77
C THR A 745 14.09 2.37 33.45
N GLY A 746 13.50 1.86 34.52
CA GLY A 746 12.53 2.57 35.36
C GLY A 746 11.10 2.13 35.13
N GLU A 747 10.26 2.54 36.06
CA GLU A 747 8.82 2.28 36.04
C GLU A 747 8.07 3.48 36.62
N VAL A 748 6.80 3.61 36.28
CA VAL A 748 5.87 4.55 36.90
C VAL A 748 4.72 3.76 37.56
N THR A 749 4.25 4.28 38.67
CA THR A 749 3.08 3.72 39.37
C THR A 749 1.89 4.63 39.17
N VAL A 750 0.75 4.06 38.83
CA VAL A 750 -0.51 4.80 38.72
C VAL A 750 -1.04 5.05 40.13
N THR A 751 -1.15 6.32 40.55
CA THR A 751 -1.67 6.72 41.85
C THR A 751 -2.84 7.69 41.65
N ASP A 752 -4.03 7.32 42.12
CA ASP A 752 -5.25 8.10 41.93
C ASP A 752 -5.46 8.54 40.45
N ARG A 753 -5.27 7.57 39.56
CA ARG A 753 -5.30 7.77 38.09
C ARG A 753 -4.28 8.77 37.58
N THR A 754 -3.26 9.09 38.31
CA THR A 754 -2.19 10.02 37.91
C THR A 754 -0.88 9.27 37.76
N VAL A 755 -0.09 9.65 36.78
CA VAL A 755 1.29 9.20 36.58
C VAL A 755 2.23 10.40 36.58
N SER A 756 3.40 10.25 37.18
CA SER A 756 4.49 11.23 37.12
C SER A 756 5.64 10.65 36.33
N ILE A 757 5.99 11.30 35.22
CA ILE A 757 6.97 10.84 34.23
C ILE A 757 8.07 11.88 34.12
N THR A 758 9.31 11.50 34.43
CA THR A 758 10.48 12.38 34.20
C THR A 758 11.18 11.98 32.92
N LEU A 759 11.31 12.93 31.99
CA LEU A 759 12.01 12.78 30.71
C LEU A 759 13.26 13.67 30.72
N GLU A 760 14.35 13.15 30.16
CA GLU A 760 15.54 13.92 29.83
C GLU A 760 15.25 14.93 28.68
N GLY A 761 16.21 15.78 28.36
CA GLY A 761 16.07 16.78 27.30
C GLY A 761 15.75 16.13 25.93
N ARG A 762 14.70 16.60 25.29
CA ARG A 762 14.13 16.04 24.04
C ARG A 762 13.93 14.52 24.14
N GLY A 763 13.37 14.09 25.25
CA GLY A 763 13.25 12.70 25.61
C GLY A 763 11.91 12.06 25.28
N ALA A 764 11.91 10.75 25.21
CA ALA A 764 10.73 9.92 25.02
C ALA A 764 10.73 8.72 25.98
N ALA A 765 9.56 8.25 26.37
CA ALA A 765 9.38 7.01 27.12
C ALA A 765 8.10 6.30 26.66
N ILE A 766 8.12 4.98 26.74
CA ILE A 766 6.96 4.11 26.47
C ILE A 766 6.76 3.24 27.69
N PHE A 767 5.62 3.41 28.35
CA PHE A 767 5.28 2.67 29.57
C PHE A 767 4.18 1.64 29.26
N ALA A 768 4.44 0.40 29.62
CA ALA A 768 3.46 -0.69 29.49
C ALA A 768 3.59 -1.67 30.67
N PRO A 769 2.56 -2.44 30.99
CA PRO A 769 2.57 -3.47 32.04
C PRO A 769 3.70 -4.48 31.93
#